data_50d943e2953efaafb803b1d174ff7b9b
#
_entry.id   50d943e2953efaafb803b1d174ff7b9b
#
_cell.length_a   1.000
_cell.length_b   1.000
_cell.length_c   1.000
_cell.angle_alpha   90.00
_cell.angle_beta   90.00
_cell.angle_gamma   90.00
#
_symmetry.space_group_name_H-M   'P 1'
#
loop_
_entity.id
_entity.type
_entity.pdbx_description
1 polymer ?
#
loop_
_entity_poly.entity_id
_entity_poly.type
_entity_poly.pdbx_seq_one_letter_code
_entity_poly.pdbx_strand_id
1 'polypeptide(L)'
;MITKELQETLNFAATEAITRRHEYVTLEHLLYALLHEKTATNVLRQCGGRVEPLVQELETFFGEKLEKVPAASDLLPEYTAAFQRVVEYALLQAEGSGQKEVDGGNVLAALFQAANSHAVYLLKKQGVTRLDVLNYLAHGVSKISGDGAGGDFLTEGGASDAGTDEAQAARDPLTAYASNLVERAAEGRIDPLIGRAPELLRTIQVLCRRRKNNPIFVGDPGVGKTAIAEGLALKIQKGDVPDVLKGAEVYALDMGALLAGTKYRGEFEQRLKAVINALKKKPNCILFIDEIHTIVGAGAVSGGSMDASNIIKPVLASGEIRCIGSTTYPEYKAAFERDRALARRFQKIEVGEPTVEETVQILDGLKMHYEEHHGVRYSAEALRAAAELSAKHIHDRFLPDKAIDVIDESGAMVKLLPAQERPAEIGLKEIETVVARIAKIPPRTIVGTERDRLQNLESELRSVIYGQDHAITQVVNAIKLSRSGLGAAEKPIGSFLFSGPTGVGKTELAKQLAHALGVAFLRFDMSEYMEPHTVSRLIGAPPGYVGFDQGGLLTDAVNKTPYAVLVLDEIEKAHPNLFNILLQVMDHGTLTDNNGKRADFHNVILIMTTNAGAREMSDAKIGFQRQQEGSATGIGRGAIERTFSPEFRNRLDAWIAFAPLSFETIERVVDKFVAELRAQLAEKNVGVELTEGARRWLAGRGYDRQFGARPMARLIQTEIKAHVAEEILFGKLQTGGMVSVGEEEGKLTFRFEGRE
;
A
#
# COMPACT_ATOMS: atom_id res chain seq x y z
N MET A 1 28.29 15.76 3.20
CA MET A 1 29.47 15.87 4.13
C MET A 1 29.36 17.16 4.92
N ILE A 2 29.93 17.24 6.13
CA ILE A 2 29.95 18.46 6.94
C ILE A 2 31.17 19.32 6.48
N THR A 3 30.98 20.63 6.29
CA THR A 3 32.09 21.53 5.97
C THR A 3 33.10 21.57 7.10
N LYS A 4 34.38 21.87 6.76
CA LYS A 4 35.44 21.98 7.77
C LYS A 4 35.14 23.09 8.78
N GLU A 5 34.59 24.21 8.31
CA GLU A 5 34.19 25.34 9.16
C GLU A 5 33.09 24.94 10.16
N LEU A 6 32.06 24.19 9.72
CA LEU A 6 31.02 23.71 10.62
C LEU A 6 31.56 22.72 11.64
N GLN A 7 32.51 21.87 11.26
CA GLN A 7 33.14 20.94 12.21
C GLN A 7 33.93 21.67 13.30
N GLU A 8 34.60 22.74 12.95
CA GLU A 8 35.30 23.64 13.91
C GLU A 8 34.27 24.34 14.83
N THR A 9 33.13 24.76 14.29
CA THR A 9 32.04 25.39 15.05
C THR A 9 31.38 24.41 16.05
N LEU A 10 31.14 23.16 15.67
CA LEU A 10 30.63 22.14 16.59
C LEU A 10 31.64 21.83 17.72
N ASN A 11 32.92 21.74 17.39
CA ASN A 11 33.99 21.60 18.39
C ASN A 11 34.10 22.82 19.32
N PHE A 12 33.90 24.01 18.80
CA PHE A 12 33.88 25.25 19.60
C PHE A 12 32.70 25.25 20.59
N ALA A 13 31.49 24.79 20.17
CA ALA A 13 30.36 24.66 21.08
C ALA A 13 30.67 23.72 22.27
N ALA A 14 31.36 22.60 22.01
CA ALA A 14 31.79 21.68 23.07
C ALA A 14 32.84 22.29 23.97
N THR A 15 33.83 23.01 23.40
CA THR A 15 34.90 23.69 24.14
C THR A 15 34.33 24.76 25.06
N GLU A 16 33.35 25.52 24.61
CA GLU A 16 32.66 26.52 25.43
C GLU A 16 31.93 25.89 26.63
N ALA A 17 31.23 24.76 26.42
CA ALA A 17 30.62 24.03 27.51
C ALA A 17 31.64 23.54 28.55
N ILE A 18 32.82 23.04 28.11
CA ILE A 18 33.94 22.64 28.98
C ILE A 18 34.46 23.83 29.75
N THR A 19 34.78 24.95 29.07
CA THR A 19 35.35 26.14 29.65
C THR A 19 34.44 26.73 30.72
N ARG A 20 33.13 26.70 30.51
CA ARG A 20 32.10 27.18 31.43
C ARG A 20 31.72 26.18 32.51
N ARG A 21 32.21 24.93 32.41
CA ARG A 21 31.92 23.78 33.29
C ARG A 21 30.44 23.40 33.29
N HIS A 22 29.83 23.39 32.14
CA HIS A 22 28.44 22.88 32.02
C HIS A 22 28.46 21.36 31.79
N GLU A 23 27.48 20.67 32.36
CA GLU A 23 27.32 19.21 32.24
C GLU A 23 26.92 18.79 30.84
N TYR A 24 26.16 19.63 30.13
CA TYR A 24 25.63 19.32 28.81
C TYR A 24 26.00 20.39 27.77
N VAL A 25 26.25 19.93 26.53
CA VAL A 25 26.29 20.80 25.34
C VAL A 25 24.88 20.99 24.80
N THR A 26 24.31 22.17 25.01
CA THR A 26 22.94 22.51 24.67
C THR A 26 22.82 23.27 23.34
N LEU A 27 21.57 23.51 22.88
CA LEU A 27 21.30 24.32 21.68
C LEU A 27 21.76 25.77 21.80
N GLU A 28 21.83 26.29 23.02
CA GLU A 28 22.34 27.62 23.31
C GLU A 28 23.84 27.71 23.06
N HIS A 29 24.61 26.66 23.38
CA HIS A 29 26.01 26.54 23.00
C HIS A 29 26.19 26.45 21.49
N LEU A 30 25.31 25.71 20.81
CA LEU A 30 25.31 25.62 19.35
C LEU A 30 25.06 26.99 18.72
N LEU A 31 24.02 27.73 19.18
CA LEU A 31 23.75 29.07 18.68
C LEU A 31 24.95 30.00 18.94
N TYR A 32 25.50 29.96 20.15
CA TYR A 32 26.66 30.76 20.50
C TYR A 32 27.84 30.51 19.56
N ALA A 33 28.14 29.27 19.25
CA ALA A 33 29.17 28.88 18.30
C ALA A 33 28.86 29.36 16.87
N LEU A 34 27.65 29.23 16.41
CA LEU A 34 27.19 29.72 15.10
C LEU A 34 27.29 31.24 14.96
N LEU A 35 27.15 32.00 16.06
CA LEU A 35 27.35 33.44 16.07
C LEU A 35 28.82 33.85 15.86
N HIS A 36 29.77 32.93 16.03
CA HIS A 36 31.20 33.12 15.76
C HIS A 36 31.65 32.58 14.40
N GLU A 37 30.76 31.89 13.67
CA GLU A 37 31.02 31.39 12.32
C GLU A 37 30.62 32.42 11.27
N LYS A 38 31.41 32.58 10.23
CA LYS A 38 31.20 33.61 9.20
C LYS A 38 29.94 33.40 8.39
N THR A 39 29.65 32.16 8.00
CA THR A 39 28.50 31.81 7.14
C THR A 39 27.17 32.01 7.91
N ALA A 40 27.05 31.46 9.11
CA ALA A 40 25.84 31.61 9.93
C ALA A 40 25.59 33.06 10.36
N THR A 41 26.68 33.78 10.72
CA THR A 41 26.64 35.21 11.08
C THR A 41 26.16 36.07 9.90
N ASN A 42 26.63 35.81 8.68
CA ASN A 42 26.19 36.52 7.49
C ASN A 42 24.71 36.26 7.23
N VAL A 43 24.27 35.00 7.24
CA VAL A 43 22.86 34.62 7.10
C VAL A 43 22.00 35.36 8.12
N LEU A 44 22.42 35.36 9.40
CA LEU A 44 21.66 35.99 10.47
C LEU A 44 21.53 37.51 10.26
N ARG A 45 22.61 38.19 9.87
CA ARG A 45 22.61 39.63 9.57
C ARG A 45 21.69 39.96 8.41
N GLN A 46 21.73 39.20 7.33
CA GLN A 46 20.89 39.40 6.18
C GLN A 46 19.38 39.14 6.50
N CYS A 47 19.11 38.32 7.50
CA CYS A 47 17.75 38.11 8.03
C CYS A 47 17.30 39.18 9.05
N GLY A 48 18.11 40.21 9.28
CA GLY A 48 17.77 41.30 10.22
C GLY A 48 18.18 41.05 11.69
N GLY A 49 18.90 39.96 11.98
CA GLY A 49 19.41 39.64 13.32
C GLY A 49 20.65 40.45 13.64
N ARG A 50 20.81 40.85 14.91
CA ARG A 50 21.98 41.54 15.45
C ARG A 50 22.77 40.56 16.31
N VAL A 51 24.03 40.36 15.97
CA VAL A 51 24.91 39.37 16.60
C VAL A 51 25.26 39.74 18.04
N GLU A 52 25.68 41.00 18.25
CA GLU A 52 26.19 41.47 19.55
C GLU A 52 25.15 41.32 20.69
N PRO A 53 23.88 41.73 20.51
CA PRO A 53 22.86 41.51 21.53
C PRO A 53 22.56 40.04 21.83
N LEU A 54 22.62 39.14 20.78
CA LEU A 54 22.43 37.71 20.99
C LEU A 54 23.54 37.10 21.83
N VAL A 55 24.77 37.48 21.57
CA VAL A 55 25.93 37.03 22.35
C VAL A 55 25.78 37.44 23.81
N GLN A 56 25.42 38.70 24.09
CA GLN A 56 25.22 39.19 25.46
C GLN A 56 24.09 38.47 26.20
N GLU A 57 22.96 38.22 25.51
CA GLU A 57 21.82 37.49 26.11
C GLU A 57 22.16 36.01 26.38
N LEU A 58 22.95 35.38 25.49
CA LEU A 58 23.43 34.01 25.71
C LEU A 58 24.46 33.94 26.87
N GLU A 59 25.36 34.91 26.98
CA GLU A 59 26.30 34.97 28.11
C GLU A 59 25.60 35.13 29.45
N THR A 60 24.57 35.97 29.50
CA THR A 60 23.70 36.11 30.68
C THR A 60 22.98 34.79 31.00
N PHE A 61 22.43 34.12 29.98
CA PHE A 61 21.80 32.82 30.15
C PHE A 61 22.74 31.75 30.68
N PHE A 62 23.96 31.66 30.16
CA PHE A 62 24.99 30.74 30.63
C PHE A 62 25.41 31.01 32.10
N GLY A 63 25.39 32.26 32.51
CA GLY A 63 25.74 32.65 33.88
C GLY A 63 24.66 32.36 34.91
N GLU A 64 23.38 32.56 34.54
CA GLU A 64 22.25 32.57 35.46
C GLU A 64 21.41 31.29 35.43
N LYS A 65 21.31 30.60 34.32
CA LYS A 65 20.36 29.52 34.10
C LYS A 65 20.97 28.13 33.97
N LEU A 66 22.22 28.00 33.66
CA LEU A 66 22.89 26.71 33.54
C LEU A 66 23.70 26.38 34.80
N GLU A 67 23.47 25.18 35.34
CA GLU A 67 24.21 24.69 36.51
C GLU A 67 25.64 24.36 36.14
N LYS A 68 26.56 24.74 37.02
CA LYS A 68 28.00 24.47 36.84
C LYS A 68 28.40 23.23 37.62
N VAL A 69 29.15 22.34 36.97
CA VAL A 69 29.72 21.15 37.60
C VAL A 69 30.80 21.54 38.60
N PRO A 70 30.88 20.92 39.82
CA PRO A 70 31.91 21.17 40.81
C PRO A 70 33.32 20.96 40.29
N ALA A 71 34.28 21.75 40.78
CA ALA A 71 35.65 21.78 40.27
C ALA A 71 36.48 20.47 40.40
N ALA A 72 35.91 19.46 41.07
CA ALA A 72 36.60 18.17 41.35
C ALA A 72 36.20 17.02 40.37
N SER A 73 35.36 17.27 39.36
CA SER A 73 34.92 16.24 38.43
C SER A 73 35.54 16.44 37.04
N ASP A 74 36.34 15.49 36.57
CA ASP A 74 36.87 15.40 35.20
C ASP A 74 35.79 14.88 34.19
N LEU A 75 34.56 15.34 34.31
CA LEU A 75 33.47 14.95 33.42
C LEU A 75 33.51 15.78 32.14
N LEU A 76 33.61 15.11 30.99
CA LEU A 76 33.40 15.74 29.68
C LEU A 76 31.89 15.98 29.47
N PRO A 77 31.46 17.15 28.99
CA PRO A 77 30.06 17.45 28.78
C PRO A 77 29.46 16.56 27.69
N GLU A 78 28.23 16.06 27.94
CA GLU A 78 27.48 15.25 26.98
C GLU A 78 26.62 16.13 26.08
N TYR A 79 26.46 15.71 24.80
CA TYR A 79 25.54 16.38 23.89
C TYR A 79 24.10 16.06 24.25
N THR A 80 23.25 17.07 24.38
CA THR A 80 21.82 16.86 24.59
C THR A 80 21.18 16.18 23.38
N ALA A 81 20.13 15.38 23.60
CA ALA A 81 19.37 14.76 22.51
C ALA A 81 18.75 15.80 21.54
N ALA A 82 18.50 17.02 21.99
CA ALA A 82 18.04 18.12 21.15
C ALA A 82 19.14 18.63 20.21
N PHE A 83 20.38 18.72 20.70
CA PHE A 83 21.55 19.10 19.89
C PHE A 83 21.79 18.09 18.77
N GLN A 84 21.84 16.80 19.11
CA GLN A 84 22.05 15.73 18.14
C GLN A 84 20.97 15.75 17.06
N ARG A 85 19.69 15.85 17.42
CA ARG A 85 18.57 15.91 16.46
C ARG A 85 18.64 17.11 15.51
N VAL A 86 19.07 18.27 15.98
CA VAL A 86 19.20 19.45 15.12
C VAL A 86 20.29 19.25 14.08
N VAL A 87 21.44 18.68 14.47
CA VAL A 87 22.54 18.38 13.54
C VAL A 87 22.14 17.30 12.54
N GLU A 88 21.51 16.21 12.99
CA GLU A 88 20.97 15.15 12.10
C GLU A 88 19.95 15.71 11.11
N TYR A 89 19.06 16.57 11.58
CA TYR A 89 18.05 17.19 10.71
C TYR A 89 18.68 18.10 9.64
N ALA A 90 19.73 18.85 9.98
CA ALA A 90 20.47 19.66 9.01
C ALA A 90 21.13 18.78 7.94
N LEU A 91 21.68 17.62 8.30
CA LEU A 91 22.25 16.64 7.38
C LEU A 91 21.17 16.07 6.43
N LEU A 92 20.05 15.61 6.96
CA LEU A 92 18.94 15.06 6.17
C LEU A 92 18.34 16.11 5.20
N GLN A 93 18.24 17.36 5.65
CA GLN A 93 17.69 18.44 4.82
C GLN A 93 18.64 18.79 3.65
N ALA A 94 19.95 18.79 3.88
CA ALA A 94 20.93 19.03 2.84
C ALA A 94 20.97 17.89 1.81
N GLU A 95 20.87 16.62 2.24
CA GLU A 95 20.74 15.47 1.34
C GLU A 95 19.48 15.57 0.48
N GLY A 96 18.34 15.91 1.08
CA GLY A 96 17.05 16.07 0.37
C GLY A 96 17.04 17.24 -0.63
N SER A 97 17.88 18.26 -0.42
CA SER A 97 18.01 19.42 -1.34
C SER A 97 19.13 19.26 -2.37
N GLY A 98 19.83 18.12 -2.40
CA GLY A 98 20.91 17.83 -3.36
C GLY A 98 22.21 18.60 -3.08
N GLN A 99 22.36 19.22 -1.92
CA GLN A 99 23.59 19.88 -1.51
C GLN A 99 24.64 18.86 -1.09
N LYS A 100 25.87 19.01 -1.59
CA LYS A 100 26.97 18.09 -1.27
C LYS A 100 27.57 18.29 0.11
N GLU A 101 27.45 19.49 0.67
CA GLU A 101 28.03 19.89 1.93
C GLU A 101 27.05 20.66 2.80
N VAL A 102 27.12 20.47 4.12
CA VAL A 102 26.30 21.14 5.14
C VAL A 102 27.13 22.19 5.81
N ASP A 103 26.64 23.43 5.85
CA ASP A 103 27.30 24.59 6.45
C ASP A 103 26.53 25.11 7.69
N GLY A 104 27.06 26.14 8.34
CA GLY A 104 26.47 26.76 9.52
C GLY A 104 25.10 27.41 9.27
N GLY A 105 24.83 27.84 8.03
CA GLY A 105 23.52 28.36 7.63
C GLY A 105 22.43 27.27 7.65
N ASN A 106 22.75 26.07 7.17
CA ASN A 106 21.85 24.92 7.22
C ASN A 106 21.53 24.53 8.68
N VAL A 107 22.56 24.56 9.57
CA VAL A 107 22.36 24.27 11.00
C VAL A 107 21.55 25.37 11.67
N LEU A 108 21.75 26.64 11.31
CA LEU A 108 20.94 27.76 11.81
C LEU A 108 19.46 27.62 11.41
N ALA A 109 19.17 27.17 10.18
CA ALA A 109 17.81 26.87 9.74
C ALA A 109 17.20 25.68 10.48
N ALA A 110 17.99 24.64 10.73
CA ALA A 110 17.57 23.45 11.45
C ALA A 110 17.30 23.71 12.94
N LEU A 111 17.98 24.66 13.54
CA LEU A 111 17.80 25.04 14.95
C LEU A 111 16.35 25.42 15.27
N PHE A 112 15.62 26.05 14.34
CA PHE A 112 14.22 26.41 14.52
C PHE A 112 13.27 25.21 14.69
N GLN A 113 13.68 23.97 14.44
CA GLN A 113 12.90 22.78 14.74
C GLN A 113 12.70 22.58 16.24
N ALA A 114 13.66 23.05 17.05
CA ALA A 114 13.55 23.00 18.51
C ALA A 114 12.76 24.20 19.05
N ALA A 115 11.49 24.30 18.69
CA ALA A 115 10.64 25.47 18.96
C ALA A 115 10.59 25.92 20.43
N ASN A 116 10.86 25.02 21.38
CA ASN A 116 10.83 25.24 22.83
C ASN A 116 12.22 25.57 23.41
N SER A 117 13.29 25.71 22.60
CA SER A 117 14.61 26.07 23.09
C SER A 117 14.74 27.57 23.33
N HIS A 118 15.57 27.95 24.31
CA HIS A 118 15.88 29.34 24.57
C HIS A 118 16.64 29.99 23.40
N ALA A 119 17.44 29.23 22.68
CA ALA A 119 18.13 29.68 21.49
C ALA A 119 17.17 30.18 20.41
N VAL A 120 16.07 29.41 20.15
CA VAL A 120 15.03 29.81 19.18
C VAL A 120 14.20 31.00 19.69
N TYR A 121 13.95 31.05 20.98
CA TYR A 121 13.29 32.22 21.59
C TYR A 121 14.07 33.50 21.35
N LEU A 122 15.40 33.50 21.54
CA LEU A 122 16.25 34.66 21.31
C LEU A 122 16.26 35.11 19.85
N LEU A 123 16.32 34.17 18.90
CA LEU A 123 16.23 34.47 17.47
C LEU A 123 14.89 35.10 17.11
N LYS A 124 13.78 34.54 17.61
CA LYS A 124 12.42 35.08 17.38
C LYS A 124 12.23 36.46 18.02
N LYS A 125 12.79 36.70 19.20
CA LYS A 125 12.77 38.01 19.88
C LYS A 125 13.39 39.11 19.03
N GLN A 126 14.39 38.80 18.21
CA GLN A 126 14.99 39.72 17.25
C GLN A 126 14.24 39.79 15.90
N GLY A 127 13.11 39.09 15.77
CA GLY A 127 12.30 39.08 14.55
C GLY A 127 12.85 38.20 13.45
N VAL A 128 13.84 37.32 13.73
CA VAL A 128 14.37 36.35 12.77
C VAL A 128 13.49 35.10 12.80
N THR A 129 12.96 34.73 11.64
CA THR A 129 12.14 33.54 11.48
C THR A 129 12.86 32.47 10.66
N ARG A 130 12.44 31.21 10.82
CA ARG A 130 12.97 30.10 9.99
C ARG A 130 12.84 30.39 8.50
N LEU A 131 11.74 31.02 8.11
CA LEU A 131 11.47 31.36 6.71
C LEU A 131 12.45 32.38 6.15
N ASP A 132 12.82 33.39 6.95
CA ASP A 132 13.82 34.40 6.54
C ASP A 132 15.15 33.72 6.25
N VAL A 133 15.58 32.78 7.13
CA VAL A 133 16.83 32.03 6.97
C VAL A 133 16.79 31.14 5.71
N LEU A 134 15.71 30.39 5.51
CA LEU A 134 15.56 29.53 4.34
C LEU A 134 15.49 30.32 3.03
N ASN A 135 14.80 31.46 3.01
CA ASN A 135 14.72 32.32 1.83
C ASN A 135 16.09 32.91 1.45
N TYR A 136 16.87 33.30 2.45
CA TYR A 136 18.23 33.78 2.19
C TYR A 136 19.14 32.66 1.68
N LEU A 137 19.09 31.46 2.28
CA LEU A 137 19.90 30.30 1.86
C LEU A 137 19.52 29.80 0.45
N ALA A 138 18.24 29.82 0.10
CA ALA A 138 17.78 29.29 -1.18
C ALA A 138 17.84 30.32 -2.32
N HIS A 139 17.61 31.61 -2.04
CA HIS A 139 17.38 32.63 -3.06
C HIS A 139 18.23 33.91 -2.87
N GLY A 140 19.05 34.01 -1.81
CA GLY A 140 19.85 35.20 -1.51
C GLY A 140 19.03 36.46 -1.14
N VAL A 141 17.72 36.31 -0.86
CA VAL A 141 16.82 37.44 -0.57
C VAL A 141 17.06 37.95 0.85
N SER A 142 17.61 39.17 0.95
CA SER A 142 17.87 39.85 2.24
C SER A 142 16.64 40.61 2.74
N LYS A 143 16.38 40.53 4.05
CA LYS A 143 15.28 41.28 4.72
C LYS A 143 15.61 42.77 4.92
N ILE A 144 16.86 43.17 4.70
CA ILE A 144 17.36 44.53 4.96
C ILE A 144 17.36 45.44 3.71
N SER A 145 16.83 45.03 2.58
CA SER A 145 16.74 45.83 1.36
C SER A 145 15.59 46.83 1.41
N GLY A 146 15.81 47.98 2.09
CA GLY A 146 14.85 49.11 2.12
C GLY A 146 15.47 50.31 2.85
N ASP A 147 16.41 51.02 2.22
CA ASP A 147 16.54 52.48 2.05
C ASP A 147 17.98 52.86 1.60
N GLY A 148 18.05 53.61 0.50
CA GLY A 148 19.18 54.56 0.27
C GLY A 148 20.19 54.21 -0.80
N ALA A 149 20.07 54.90 -1.95
CA ALA A 149 21.08 55.36 -2.87
C ALA A 149 21.72 54.41 -3.90
N GLY A 150 21.39 54.66 -5.12
CA GLY A 150 22.02 54.71 -6.40
C GLY A 150 23.43 54.13 -6.63
N GLY A 151 23.54 53.34 -7.66
CA GLY A 151 24.81 52.95 -8.26
C GLY A 151 24.59 51.95 -9.39
N ASP A 152 24.59 52.47 -10.61
CA ASP A 152 24.70 51.71 -11.86
C ASP A 152 25.79 50.65 -11.84
N PHE A 153 25.50 49.44 -12.23
CA PHE A 153 26.42 48.59 -12.98
C PHE A 153 25.66 47.65 -13.89
N LEU A 154 25.72 48.00 -15.17
CA LEU A 154 25.42 47.13 -16.31
C LEU A 154 26.41 45.96 -16.35
N THR A 155 25.94 44.74 -16.43
CA THR A 155 26.60 43.69 -17.19
C THR A 155 25.56 42.70 -17.74
N GLU A 156 25.69 42.53 -19.03
CA GLU A 156 24.94 41.63 -19.90
C GLU A 156 25.12 40.16 -19.51
N GLY A 157 24.09 39.37 -19.73
CA GLY A 157 24.29 37.96 -20.03
C GLY A 157 23.36 37.02 -19.29
N GLY A 158 22.29 36.57 -19.94
CA GLY A 158 21.59 35.34 -19.53
C GLY A 158 20.09 35.55 -19.31
N ALA A 159 19.35 35.70 -20.38
CA ALA A 159 17.90 35.56 -20.40
C ALA A 159 17.54 34.10 -20.05
N SER A 160 16.84 33.88 -18.95
CA SER A 160 15.94 32.77 -18.78
C SER A 160 14.87 33.09 -17.74
N ASP A 161 13.68 33.33 -18.24
CA ASP A 161 12.38 32.92 -17.66
C ASP A 161 11.97 33.48 -16.29
N ALA A 162 11.85 34.80 -16.18
CA ALA A 162 11.09 35.46 -15.11
C ALA A 162 9.91 36.31 -15.68
N GLY A 163 9.39 35.91 -16.83
CA GLY A 163 8.33 36.64 -17.54
C GLY A 163 6.94 36.01 -17.51
N THR A 164 6.69 34.95 -16.70
CA THR A 164 5.40 34.22 -16.75
C THR A 164 4.38 34.65 -15.69
N ASP A 165 4.77 35.20 -14.57
CA ASP A 165 3.82 35.53 -13.49
C ASP A 165 3.10 36.85 -13.63
N GLU A 166 3.73 37.88 -14.20
CA GLU A 166 3.01 39.16 -14.53
C GLU A 166 2.16 39.08 -15.79
N ALA A 167 2.51 38.20 -16.76
CA ALA A 167 1.69 37.97 -17.95
C ALA A 167 0.47 37.05 -17.63
N GLN A 168 0.47 36.27 -16.55
CA GLN A 168 -0.68 35.49 -16.09
C GLN A 168 -1.69 36.32 -15.30
N ALA A 169 -1.28 37.41 -14.64
CA ALA A 169 -2.19 38.31 -13.95
C ALA A 169 -3.09 39.13 -14.90
N ALA A 170 -2.77 39.16 -16.21
CA ALA A 170 -3.56 39.79 -17.24
C ALA A 170 -4.56 38.84 -17.95
N ARG A 171 -4.54 37.52 -17.66
CA ARG A 171 -5.53 36.58 -18.19
C ARG A 171 -6.75 36.54 -17.26
N ASP A 172 -7.94 36.39 -17.86
CA ASP A 172 -9.19 36.19 -17.09
C ASP A 172 -8.99 35.02 -16.12
N PRO A 173 -9.19 35.23 -14.79
CA PRO A 173 -9.02 34.20 -13.78
C PRO A 173 -9.83 32.90 -14.05
N LEU A 174 -10.93 33.02 -14.79
CA LEU A 174 -11.75 31.87 -15.17
C LEU A 174 -11.04 31.00 -16.22
N THR A 175 -10.39 31.64 -17.20
CA THR A 175 -9.63 30.92 -18.24
C THR A 175 -8.36 30.26 -17.67
N ALA A 176 -7.78 30.83 -16.59
CA ALA A 176 -6.57 30.31 -15.98
C ALA A 176 -6.83 29.16 -15.01
N TYR A 177 -7.98 29.17 -14.29
CA TYR A 177 -8.22 28.26 -13.15
C TYR A 177 -9.54 27.50 -13.22
N ALA A 178 -10.33 27.67 -14.30
CA ALA A 178 -11.58 26.93 -14.46
C ALA A 178 -11.82 26.63 -15.95
N SER A 179 -12.49 25.52 -16.24
CA SER A 179 -12.92 25.19 -17.60
C SER A 179 -14.42 25.33 -17.75
N ASN A 180 -14.88 25.97 -18.84
CA ASN A 180 -16.29 26.05 -19.15
C ASN A 180 -16.80 24.76 -19.78
N LEU A 181 -17.58 23.99 -19.03
CA LEU A 181 -18.10 22.70 -19.49
C LEU A 181 -19.11 22.86 -20.62
N VAL A 182 -19.86 23.99 -20.70
CA VAL A 182 -20.85 24.23 -21.78
C VAL A 182 -20.15 24.49 -23.10
N GLU A 183 -19.03 25.22 -23.09
CA GLU A 183 -18.18 25.42 -24.28
C GLU A 183 -17.54 24.11 -24.74
N ARG A 184 -17.01 23.32 -23.80
CA ARG A 184 -16.48 21.97 -24.11
C ARG A 184 -17.54 21.04 -24.69
N ALA A 185 -18.79 21.17 -24.23
CA ALA A 185 -19.93 20.45 -24.79
C ALA A 185 -20.25 20.88 -26.24
N ALA A 186 -20.17 22.19 -26.52
CA ALA A 186 -20.37 22.75 -27.87
C ALA A 186 -19.27 22.32 -28.86
N GLU A 187 -18.05 22.13 -28.36
CA GLU A 187 -16.89 21.61 -29.12
C GLU A 187 -16.91 20.10 -29.32
N GLY A 188 -17.88 19.38 -28.74
CA GLY A 188 -17.96 17.92 -28.81
C GLY A 188 -16.91 17.18 -27.96
N ARG A 189 -16.34 17.85 -26.95
CA ARG A 189 -15.29 17.31 -26.09
C ARG A 189 -15.83 16.72 -24.77
N ILE A 190 -17.12 16.49 -24.68
CA ILE A 190 -17.77 15.87 -23.53
C ILE A 190 -18.52 14.64 -23.99
N ASP A 191 -18.27 13.55 -23.30
CA ASP A 191 -18.93 12.28 -23.56
C ASP A 191 -20.43 12.32 -23.21
N PRO A 192 -21.30 11.60 -23.95
CA PRO A 192 -22.72 11.56 -23.66
C PRO A 192 -22.99 10.91 -22.30
N LEU A 193 -23.82 11.55 -21.48
CA LEU A 193 -24.28 10.96 -20.22
C LEU A 193 -25.33 9.88 -20.52
N ILE A 194 -24.99 8.63 -20.17
CA ILE A 194 -25.85 7.46 -20.33
C ILE A 194 -26.26 6.95 -18.98
N GLY A 195 -27.52 6.57 -18.84
CA GLY A 195 -28.08 6.31 -17.54
C GLY A 195 -28.21 7.60 -16.71
N ARG A 196 -28.22 7.52 -15.39
CA ARG A 196 -28.19 8.67 -14.45
C ARG A 196 -29.27 9.75 -14.66
N ALA A 197 -30.36 9.41 -15.35
CA ALA A 197 -31.46 10.35 -15.58
C ALA A 197 -32.12 10.82 -14.26
N PRO A 198 -32.33 9.96 -13.25
CA PRO A 198 -32.90 10.37 -11.96
C PRO A 198 -32.00 11.34 -11.20
N GLU A 199 -30.68 11.10 -11.16
CA GLU A 199 -29.71 11.95 -10.48
C GLU A 199 -29.57 13.30 -11.17
N LEU A 200 -29.56 13.30 -12.49
CA LEU A 200 -29.53 14.53 -13.29
C LEU A 200 -30.80 15.36 -13.11
N LEU A 201 -31.98 14.73 -13.16
CA LEU A 201 -33.25 15.41 -12.91
C LEU A 201 -33.26 15.99 -11.48
N ARG A 202 -32.78 15.23 -10.51
CA ARG A 202 -32.68 15.69 -9.13
C ARG A 202 -31.73 16.87 -8.99
N THR A 203 -30.62 16.87 -9.71
CA THR A 203 -29.66 17.99 -9.78
C THR A 203 -30.32 19.24 -10.30
N ILE A 204 -31.02 19.16 -11.42
CA ILE A 204 -31.78 20.27 -12.00
C ILE A 204 -32.82 20.80 -11.01
N GLN A 205 -33.61 19.92 -10.37
CA GLN A 205 -34.58 20.33 -9.36
C GLN A 205 -33.94 21.07 -8.17
N VAL A 206 -32.78 20.62 -7.70
CA VAL A 206 -32.06 21.27 -6.59
C VAL A 206 -31.56 22.64 -7.02
N LEU A 207 -30.95 22.78 -8.20
CA LEU A 207 -30.45 24.05 -8.74
C LEU A 207 -31.55 25.11 -8.94
N CYS A 208 -32.79 24.68 -9.18
CA CYS A 208 -33.95 25.58 -9.33
C CYS A 208 -34.56 26.01 -8.00
N ARG A 209 -34.11 25.52 -6.84
CA ARG A 209 -34.64 25.90 -5.53
C ARG A 209 -34.23 27.31 -5.13
N ARG A 210 -35.04 27.95 -4.30
CA ARG A 210 -34.73 29.23 -3.70
C ARG A 210 -33.66 29.15 -2.61
N ARG A 211 -33.63 28.05 -1.86
CA ARG A 211 -32.66 27.78 -0.78
C ARG A 211 -32.19 26.34 -0.90
N LYS A 212 -30.99 26.01 -0.39
CA LYS A 212 -30.34 24.72 -0.55
C LYS A 212 -30.26 24.31 -2.02
N ASN A 213 -29.87 25.28 -2.85
CA ASN A 213 -29.78 25.14 -4.29
C ASN A 213 -28.41 24.63 -4.78
N ASN A 214 -27.57 24.15 -3.88
CA ASN A 214 -26.27 23.56 -4.20
C ASN A 214 -26.35 22.04 -4.02
N PRO A 215 -26.37 21.24 -5.11
CA PRO A 215 -26.29 19.80 -5.03
C PRO A 215 -24.85 19.38 -4.66
N ILE A 216 -24.73 18.29 -3.88
CA ILE A 216 -23.48 17.60 -3.66
C ILE A 216 -23.65 16.12 -3.98
N PHE A 217 -22.86 15.63 -4.94
CA PHE A 217 -22.82 14.23 -5.30
C PHE A 217 -21.98 13.46 -4.29
N VAL A 218 -22.55 12.43 -3.70
CA VAL A 218 -21.87 11.58 -2.72
C VAL A 218 -21.95 10.14 -3.20
N GLY A 219 -20.81 9.52 -3.39
CA GLY A 219 -20.72 8.14 -3.89
C GLY A 219 -19.26 7.69 -3.95
N ASP A 220 -19.06 6.41 -4.20
CA ASP A 220 -17.73 5.83 -4.29
C ASP A 220 -16.92 6.40 -5.48
N PRO A 221 -15.57 6.32 -5.46
CA PRO A 221 -14.77 6.78 -6.60
C PRO A 221 -15.10 5.96 -7.86
N GLY A 222 -15.09 6.62 -9.03
CA GLY A 222 -15.32 5.95 -10.31
C GLY A 222 -16.78 5.63 -10.66
N VAL A 223 -17.79 6.00 -9.82
CA VAL A 223 -19.22 5.75 -10.14
C VAL A 223 -19.85 6.75 -11.13
N GLY A 224 -19.08 7.71 -11.65
CA GLY A 224 -19.54 8.69 -12.64
C GLY A 224 -20.12 9.99 -12.07
N LYS A 225 -19.67 10.45 -10.90
CA LYS A 225 -20.11 11.74 -10.30
C LYS A 225 -19.82 12.94 -11.20
N THR A 226 -18.64 13.02 -11.76
CA THR A 226 -18.20 14.08 -12.68
C THR A 226 -19.01 14.09 -13.97
N ALA A 227 -19.33 12.90 -14.51
CA ALA A 227 -20.15 12.74 -15.70
C ALA A 227 -21.57 13.36 -15.58
N ILE A 228 -22.14 13.41 -14.35
CA ILE A 228 -23.45 14.03 -14.11
C ILE A 228 -23.36 15.56 -14.32
N ALA A 229 -22.26 16.20 -13.89
CA ALA A 229 -22.04 17.63 -14.10
C ALA A 229 -21.79 17.94 -15.58
N GLU A 230 -21.05 17.09 -16.28
CA GLU A 230 -20.83 17.17 -17.74
C GLU A 230 -22.13 16.94 -18.52
N GLY A 231 -22.95 15.97 -18.13
CA GLY A 231 -24.27 15.72 -18.69
C GLY A 231 -25.24 16.87 -18.48
N LEU A 232 -25.15 17.60 -17.35
CA LEU A 232 -25.89 18.82 -17.14
C LEU A 232 -25.47 19.91 -18.16
N ALA A 233 -24.16 20.08 -18.37
CA ALA A 233 -23.62 21.03 -19.34
C ALA A 233 -24.09 20.71 -20.77
N LEU A 234 -24.11 19.42 -21.16
CA LEU A 234 -24.68 18.98 -22.45
C LEU A 234 -26.19 19.33 -22.59
N LYS A 235 -26.96 19.15 -21.51
CA LYS A 235 -28.40 19.52 -21.54
C LYS A 235 -28.61 21.03 -21.63
N ILE A 236 -27.79 21.81 -20.94
CA ILE A 236 -27.83 23.28 -21.02
C ILE A 236 -27.50 23.73 -22.44
N GLN A 237 -26.44 23.18 -23.04
CA GLN A 237 -26.02 23.48 -24.42
C GLN A 237 -27.14 23.17 -25.45
N LYS A 238 -27.83 22.02 -25.27
CA LYS A 238 -28.95 21.59 -26.11
C LYS A 238 -30.25 22.37 -25.85
N GLY A 239 -30.31 23.17 -24.76
CA GLY A 239 -31.52 23.89 -24.35
C GLY A 239 -32.57 22.99 -23.66
N ASP A 240 -32.25 21.73 -23.36
CA ASP A 240 -33.14 20.73 -22.70
C ASP A 240 -33.11 20.92 -21.18
N VAL A 241 -33.36 22.12 -20.71
CA VAL A 241 -33.38 22.49 -19.29
C VAL A 241 -34.50 23.52 -19.04
N PRO A 242 -35.00 23.63 -17.79
CA PRO A 242 -35.97 24.66 -17.42
C PRO A 242 -35.43 26.06 -17.69
N ASP A 243 -36.36 27.04 -17.94
CA ASP A 243 -36.02 28.40 -18.28
C ASP A 243 -35.02 29.09 -17.31
N VAL A 244 -35.06 28.73 -16.05
CA VAL A 244 -34.13 29.21 -15.00
C VAL A 244 -32.67 28.83 -15.28
N LEU A 245 -32.42 27.78 -16.04
CA LEU A 245 -31.08 27.27 -16.35
C LEU A 245 -30.71 27.47 -17.83
N LYS A 246 -31.59 28.00 -18.64
CA LYS A 246 -31.27 28.34 -20.04
C LYS A 246 -30.18 29.41 -20.11
N GLY A 247 -29.16 29.16 -20.90
CA GLY A 247 -28.01 30.04 -21.03
C GLY A 247 -27.12 30.11 -19.80
N ALA A 248 -27.27 29.16 -18.84
CA ALA A 248 -26.35 29.05 -17.73
C ALA A 248 -24.98 28.52 -18.21
N GLU A 249 -23.90 28.99 -17.59
CA GLU A 249 -22.54 28.51 -17.82
C GLU A 249 -22.11 27.65 -16.63
N VAL A 250 -21.48 26.48 -16.88
CA VAL A 250 -20.97 25.61 -15.85
C VAL A 250 -19.45 25.65 -15.89
N TYR A 251 -18.84 26.14 -14.81
CA TYR A 251 -17.39 26.25 -14.68
C TYR A 251 -16.87 25.16 -13.74
N ALA A 252 -16.09 24.23 -14.28
CA ALA A 252 -15.36 23.25 -13.48
C ALA A 252 -14.07 23.85 -12.95
N LEU A 253 -13.91 23.91 -11.64
CA LEU A 253 -12.71 24.43 -10.97
C LEU A 253 -11.55 23.46 -11.14
N ASP A 254 -10.42 23.94 -11.63
CA ASP A 254 -9.18 23.16 -11.71
C ASP A 254 -8.35 23.37 -10.43
N MET A 255 -8.43 22.38 -9.54
CA MET A 255 -7.68 22.37 -8.29
C MET A 255 -6.17 22.27 -8.50
N GLY A 256 -5.75 21.56 -9.55
CA GLY A 256 -4.34 21.43 -9.93
C GLY A 256 -3.74 22.77 -10.35
N ALA A 257 -4.43 23.51 -11.22
CA ALA A 257 -4.01 24.84 -11.67
C ALA A 257 -4.01 25.88 -10.53
N LEU A 258 -4.98 25.80 -9.61
CA LEU A 258 -5.02 26.67 -8.42
C LEU A 258 -3.84 26.45 -7.47
N LEU A 259 -3.39 25.19 -7.33
CA LEU A 259 -2.30 24.78 -6.44
C LEU A 259 -0.93 24.89 -7.11
N ALA A 260 -0.85 24.78 -8.43
CA ALA A 260 0.41 24.82 -9.17
C ALA A 260 1.19 26.11 -8.89
N GLY A 261 2.45 25.97 -8.45
CA GLY A 261 3.34 27.10 -8.16
C GLY A 261 3.02 27.89 -6.89
N THR A 262 1.95 27.56 -6.14
CA THR A 262 1.67 28.24 -4.86
C THR A 262 2.61 27.71 -3.77
N LYS A 263 3.50 28.60 -3.32
CA LYS A 263 4.40 28.31 -2.17
C LYS A 263 3.75 28.65 -0.82
N TYR A 264 2.74 29.51 -0.84
CA TYR A 264 2.09 30.06 0.37
C TYR A 264 0.57 29.92 0.30
N ARG A 265 -0.03 29.66 1.45
CA ARG A 265 -1.49 29.60 1.64
C ARG A 265 -2.23 30.84 1.08
N GLY A 266 -1.65 32.03 1.24
CA GLY A 266 -2.24 33.29 0.80
C GLY A 266 -2.41 33.39 -0.73
N GLU A 267 -1.54 32.78 -1.52
CA GLU A 267 -1.61 32.81 -3.00
C GLU A 267 -2.79 31.98 -3.51
N PHE A 268 -2.98 30.77 -2.96
CA PHE A 268 -4.14 29.95 -3.25
C PHE A 268 -5.46 30.66 -2.88
N GLU A 269 -5.51 31.28 -1.69
CA GLU A 269 -6.69 32.03 -1.25
C GLU A 269 -6.97 33.22 -2.19
N GLN A 270 -5.95 33.92 -2.66
CA GLN A 270 -6.09 35.03 -3.61
C GLN A 270 -6.60 34.55 -4.98
N ARG A 271 -6.05 33.45 -5.52
CA ARG A 271 -6.49 32.87 -6.80
C ARG A 271 -7.96 32.41 -6.71
N LEU A 272 -8.33 31.69 -5.65
CA LEU A 272 -9.70 31.26 -5.42
C LEU A 272 -10.66 32.45 -5.27
N LYS A 273 -10.27 33.52 -4.55
CA LYS A 273 -11.06 34.76 -4.45
C LYS A 273 -11.21 35.45 -5.82
N ALA A 274 -10.16 35.46 -6.65
CA ALA A 274 -10.21 36.02 -7.99
C ALA A 274 -11.22 35.28 -8.88
N VAL A 275 -11.20 33.94 -8.88
CA VAL A 275 -12.18 33.10 -9.59
C VAL A 275 -13.60 33.37 -9.10
N ILE A 276 -13.84 33.39 -7.79
CA ILE A 276 -15.17 33.67 -7.21
C ILE A 276 -15.66 35.06 -7.61
N ASN A 277 -14.80 36.07 -7.56
CA ASN A 277 -15.17 37.43 -7.93
C ASN A 277 -15.46 37.57 -9.45
N ALA A 278 -14.77 36.82 -10.29
CA ALA A 278 -15.05 36.76 -11.73
C ALA A 278 -16.41 36.07 -11.99
N LEU A 279 -16.70 34.96 -11.29
CA LEU A 279 -18.00 34.27 -11.38
C LEU A 279 -19.18 35.15 -10.93
N LYS A 280 -19.00 35.95 -9.86
CA LYS A 280 -20.05 36.89 -9.39
C LYS A 280 -20.45 37.95 -10.43
N LYS A 281 -19.55 38.28 -11.36
CA LYS A 281 -19.82 39.25 -12.42
C LYS A 281 -20.59 38.64 -13.59
N LYS A 282 -20.62 37.32 -13.70
CA LYS A 282 -21.33 36.60 -14.76
C LYS A 282 -22.75 36.23 -14.31
N PRO A 283 -23.78 36.56 -15.07
CA PRO A 283 -25.13 36.15 -14.74
C PRO A 283 -25.28 34.63 -14.96
N ASN A 284 -26.01 33.98 -14.08
CA ASN A 284 -26.45 32.58 -14.23
C ASN A 284 -25.33 31.53 -14.31
N CYS A 285 -24.22 31.73 -13.59
CA CYS A 285 -23.13 30.76 -13.56
C CYS A 285 -23.32 29.70 -12.46
N ILE A 286 -22.76 28.51 -12.72
CA ILE A 286 -22.72 27.37 -11.81
C ILE A 286 -21.26 26.97 -11.64
N LEU A 287 -20.78 26.91 -10.43
CA LEU A 287 -19.43 26.44 -10.12
C LEU A 287 -19.48 24.93 -9.81
N PHE A 288 -18.77 24.12 -10.56
CA PHE A 288 -18.56 22.71 -10.26
C PHE A 288 -17.19 22.53 -9.59
N ILE A 289 -17.19 21.87 -8.45
CA ILE A 289 -15.97 21.54 -7.69
C ILE A 289 -15.94 20.04 -7.50
N ASP A 290 -15.03 19.41 -8.21
CA ASP A 290 -14.75 17.99 -7.98
C ASP A 290 -13.90 17.83 -6.72
N GLU A 291 -14.07 16.73 -5.99
CA GLU A 291 -13.42 16.48 -4.71
C GLU A 291 -13.50 17.69 -3.74
N ILE A 292 -14.69 18.29 -3.60
CA ILE A 292 -14.92 19.51 -2.81
C ILE A 292 -14.41 19.43 -1.37
N HIS A 293 -14.22 18.22 -0.84
CA HIS A 293 -13.66 17.97 0.49
C HIS A 293 -12.21 18.47 0.60
N THR A 294 -11.45 18.53 -0.50
CA THR A 294 -10.08 19.09 -0.53
C THR A 294 -10.03 20.55 -0.13
N ILE A 295 -11.11 21.27 -0.40
CA ILE A 295 -11.24 22.70 -0.05
C ILE A 295 -11.84 22.88 1.36
N VAL A 296 -12.72 21.97 1.78
CA VAL A 296 -13.61 22.16 2.94
C VAL A 296 -13.10 21.47 4.22
N GLY A 297 -12.33 20.40 4.13
CA GLY A 297 -12.13 19.50 5.26
C GLY A 297 -10.71 19.25 5.70
N ALA A 298 -9.76 19.77 5.00
CA ALA A 298 -8.36 19.45 5.20
C ALA A 298 -7.72 20.12 6.44
N GLY A 299 -8.46 20.63 7.41
CA GLY A 299 -7.99 21.37 8.59
C GLY A 299 -7.73 20.58 9.88
N ALA A 300 -7.83 19.24 9.89
CA ALA A 300 -7.86 18.49 11.15
C ALA A 300 -6.69 17.52 11.39
N VAL A 301 -5.72 17.40 10.49
CA VAL A 301 -4.56 16.51 10.71
C VAL A 301 -3.28 17.32 10.54
N SER A 302 -2.41 17.23 11.52
CA SER A 302 -1.13 17.93 11.67
C SER A 302 -0.31 17.99 10.38
N GLY A 303 -0.28 19.17 9.73
CA GLY A 303 0.60 19.39 8.58
C GLY A 303 0.03 20.24 7.45
N GLY A 304 -0.66 21.36 7.77
CA GLY A 304 -0.80 22.44 6.78
C GLY A 304 -1.87 22.27 5.71
N SER A 305 -3.04 21.75 6.05
CA SER A 305 -4.14 21.68 5.12
C SER A 305 -4.84 23.03 4.94
N MET A 306 -5.18 23.35 3.70
CA MET A 306 -5.76 24.62 3.27
C MET A 306 -7.24 24.71 3.62
N ASP A 307 -7.62 25.43 4.68
CA ASP A 307 -9.02 25.69 5.01
C ASP A 307 -9.55 26.89 4.19
N ALA A 308 -9.91 26.63 2.93
CA ALA A 308 -10.56 27.61 2.07
C ALA A 308 -12.08 27.69 2.31
N SER A 309 -12.61 26.91 3.26
CA SER A 309 -14.03 26.91 3.58
C SER A 309 -14.53 28.30 4.00
N ASN A 310 -13.68 29.10 4.63
CA ASN A 310 -14.01 30.47 5.06
C ASN A 310 -14.24 31.44 3.89
N ILE A 311 -13.71 31.11 2.69
CA ILE A 311 -13.92 31.93 1.47
C ILE A 311 -15.23 31.51 0.79
N ILE A 312 -15.51 30.21 0.72
CA ILE A 312 -16.67 29.65 0.02
C ILE A 312 -17.95 29.81 0.84
N LYS A 313 -17.91 29.64 2.17
CA LYS A 313 -19.08 29.76 3.05
C LYS A 313 -19.90 31.03 2.89
N PRO A 314 -19.31 32.26 2.86
CA PRO A 314 -20.06 33.49 2.65
C PRO A 314 -20.74 33.54 1.28
N VAL A 315 -20.08 33.07 0.25
CA VAL A 315 -20.58 33.10 -1.14
C VAL A 315 -21.76 32.16 -1.35
N LEU A 316 -21.68 30.96 -0.78
CA LEU A 316 -22.80 30.02 -0.75
C LEU A 316 -23.95 30.50 0.16
N ALA A 317 -23.63 31.32 1.17
CA ALA A 317 -24.61 31.88 2.08
C ALA A 317 -25.43 32.99 1.44
N SER A 318 -24.82 33.86 0.62
CA SER A 318 -25.49 34.95 -0.10
C SER A 318 -26.37 34.41 -1.24
N GLY A 319 -26.10 33.18 -1.75
CA GLY A 319 -26.81 32.61 -2.90
C GLY A 319 -26.46 33.29 -4.24
N GLU A 320 -25.39 34.06 -4.27
CA GLU A 320 -24.90 34.76 -5.47
C GLU A 320 -24.35 33.80 -6.52
N ILE A 321 -23.79 32.67 -6.09
CA ILE A 321 -23.27 31.63 -6.98
C ILE A 321 -23.91 30.29 -6.58
N ARG A 322 -24.36 29.53 -7.59
CA ARG A 322 -24.75 28.12 -7.40
C ARG A 322 -23.51 27.24 -7.49
N CYS A 323 -23.44 26.23 -6.63
CA CYS A 323 -22.31 25.32 -6.61
C CYS A 323 -22.77 23.86 -6.69
N ILE A 324 -22.10 23.07 -7.49
CA ILE A 324 -22.21 21.61 -7.52
C ILE A 324 -20.92 21.07 -6.94
N GLY A 325 -21.00 20.22 -5.91
CA GLY A 325 -19.84 19.53 -5.35
C GLY A 325 -19.86 18.03 -5.65
N SER A 326 -18.72 17.40 -5.71
CA SER A 326 -18.61 15.94 -5.67
C SER A 326 -17.68 15.51 -4.53
N THR A 327 -17.96 14.35 -3.92
CA THR A 327 -17.14 13.78 -2.83
C THR A 327 -17.44 12.30 -2.63
N THR A 328 -16.65 11.62 -1.81
CA THR A 328 -16.92 10.23 -1.38
C THR A 328 -17.72 10.20 -0.07
N TYR A 329 -18.26 9.02 0.30
CA TYR A 329 -18.98 8.85 1.57
C TYR A 329 -18.13 9.14 2.81
N PRO A 330 -16.90 8.60 2.94
CA PRO A 330 -16.04 8.88 4.10
C PRO A 330 -15.69 10.36 4.25
N GLU A 331 -15.36 11.02 3.15
CA GLU A 331 -14.97 12.42 3.10
C GLU A 331 -16.15 13.35 3.37
N TYR A 332 -17.34 13.02 2.84
CA TYR A 332 -18.57 13.73 3.16
C TYR A 332 -18.83 13.73 4.66
N LYS A 333 -18.70 12.55 5.30
CA LYS A 333 -18.88 12.41 6.75
C LYS A 333 -17.83 13.20 7.54
N ALA A 334 -16.57 13.16 7.09
CA ALA A 334 -15.47 13.85 7.76
C ALA A 334 -15.54 15.38 7.64
N ALA A 335 -15.88 15.91 6.45
CA ALA A 335 -15.84 17.32 6.15
C ALA A 335 -17.19 18.03 6.33
N PHE A 336 -18.27 17.45 5.79
CA PHE A 336 -19.57 18.14 5.72
C PHE A 336 -20.48 17.86 6.92
N GLU A 337 -20.54 16.65 7.45
CA GLU A 337 -21.39 16.35 8.62
C GLU A 337 -20.90 17.05 9.89
N ARG A 338 -19.59 17.29 10.00
CA ARG A 338 -18.99 18.05 11.11
C ARG A 338 -19.26 19.55 11.00
N ASP A 339 -19.36 20.09 9.80
CA ASP A 339 -19.67 21.51 9.56
C ASP A 339 -21.15 21.73 9.25
N ARG A 340 -21.92 21.96 10.29
CA ARG A 340 -23.38 22.21 10.19
C ARG A 340 -23.74 23.40 9.27
N ALA A 341 -22.84 24.37 9.08
CA ALA A 341 -23.09 25.54 8.25
C ALA A 341 -23.06 25.16 6.75
N LEU A 342 -22.10 24.32 6.35
CA LEU A 342 -22.02 23.78 5.00
C LEU A 342 -23.12 22.75 4.73
N ALA A 343 -23.37 21.82 5.62
CA ALA A 343 -24.42 20.80 5.49
C ALA A 343 -25.82 21.41 5.24
N ARG A 344 -26.09 22.59 5.81
CA ARG A 344 -27.37 23.31 5.58
C ARG A 344 -27.44 23.98 4.21
N ARG A 345 -26.34 24.16 3.49
CA ARG A 345 -26.27 24.85 2.19
C ARG A 345 -26.31 23.88 1.02
N PHE A 346 -25.84 22.65 1.23
CA PHE A 346 -25.83 21.61 0.22
C PHE A 346 -27.00 20.63 0.37
N GLN A 347 -27.47 20.13 -0.77
CA GLN A 347 -28.41 19.01 -0.84
C GLN A 347 -27.68 17.78 -1.32
N LYS A 348 -27.57 16.77 -0.47
CA LYS A 348 -27.00 15.46 -0.81
C LYS A 348 -27.80 14.77 -1.90
N ILE A 349 -27.10 14.31 -2.92
CA ILE A 349 -27.58 13.43 -3.99
C ILE A 349 -26.65 12.22 -3.96
N GLU A 350 -27.20 11.04 -3.67
CA GLU A 350 -26.44 9.81 -3.64
C GLU A 350 -26.27 9.27 -5.06
N VAL A 351 -25.03 8.89 -5.40
CA VAL A 351 -24.66 8.31 -6.68
C VAL A 351 -24.09 6.93 -6.40
N GLY A 352 -24.93 5.91 -6.59
CA GLY A 352 -24.54 4.51 -6.39
C GLY A 352 -23.78 3.93 -7.58
N GLU A 353 -23.20 2.74 -7.40
CA GLU A 353 -22.61 1.96 -8.49
C GLU A 353 -23.72 1.54 -9.48
N PRO A 354 -23.54 1.72 -10.81
CA PRO A 354 -24.50 1.27 -11.79
C PRO A 354 -24.56 -0.26 -11.86
N THR A 355 -25.69 -0.79 -12.31
CA THR A 355 -25.82 -2.22 -12.59
C THR A 355 -24.97 -2.64 -13.79
N VAL A 356 -24.76 -3.95 -13.96
CA VAL A 356 -24.01 -4.48 -15.11
C VAL A 356 -24.70 -4.08 -16.43
N GLU A 357 -26.03 -4.14 -16.49
CA GLU A 357 -26.82 -3.76 -17.67
C GLU A 357 -26.68 -2.28 -18.00
N GLU A 358 -26.74 -1.40 -16.99
CA GLU A 358 -26.51 0.03 -17.18
C GLU A 358 -25.07 0.30 -17.63
N THR A 359 -24.11 -0.45 -17.09
CA THR A 359 -22.70 -0.34 -17.50
C THR A 359 -22.50 -0.74 -18.95
N VAL A 360 -23.13 -1.83 -19.42
CA VAL A 360 -23.11 -2.21 -20.84
C VAL A 360 -23.64 -1.07 -21.74
N GLN A 361 -24.73 -0.42 -21.34
CA GLN A 361 -25.25 0.74 -22.08
C GLN A 361 -24.26 1.92 -22.08
N ILE A 362 -23.60 2.17 -20.95
CA ILE A 362 -22.55 3.21 -20.84
C ILE A 362 -21.40 2.89 -21.80
N LEU A 363 -20.91 1.65 -21.80
CA LEU A 363 -19.82 1.22 -22.66
C LEU A 363 -20.21 1.31 -24.15
N ASP A 364 -21.44 0.93 -24.50
CA ASP A 364 -21.93 1.03 -25.89
C ASP A 364 -21.99 2.50 -26.36
N GLY A 365 -22.41 3.40 -25.49
CA GLY A 365 -22.41 4.83 -25.82
C GLY A 365 -21.04 5.48 -25.90
N LEU A 366 -20.05 4.96 -25.18
CA LEU A 366 -18.67 5.43 -25.23
C LEU A 366 -17.85 4.75 -26.33
N LYS A 367 -18.36 3.65 -26.89
CA LYS A 367 -17.71 2.77 -27.85
C LYS A 367 -17.04 3.54 -28.99
N MET A 368 -17.74 4.46 -29.63
CA MET A 368 -17.24 5.21 -30.78
C MET A 368 -15.97 6.02 -30.45
N HIS A 369 -15.91 6.61 -29.28
CA HIS A 369 -14.74 7.41 -28.84
C HIS A 369 -13.50 6.54 -28.66
N TYR A 370 -13.67 5.35 -28.05
CA TYR A 370 -12.55 4.41 -27.86
C TYR A 370 -12.14 3.72 -29.16
N GLU A 371 -13.11 3.41 -30.06
CA GLU A 371 -12.81 2.87 -31.38
C GLU A 371 -12.00 3.86 -32.24
N GLU A 372 -12.36 5.15 -32.21
CA GLU A 372 -11.64 6.19 -32.93
C GLU A 372 -10.23 6.41 -32.33
N HIS A 373 -10.12 6.44 -30.99
CA HIS A 373 -8.85 6.65 -30.31
C HIS A 373 -7.84 5.53 -30.58
N HIS A 374 -8.28 4.27 -30.50
CA HIS A 374 -7.40 3.12 -30.65
C HIS A 374 -7.30 2.60 -32.10
N GLY A 375 -8.22 2.99 -32.97
CA GLY A 375 -8.32 2.51 -34.36
C GLY A 375 -8.71 1.03 -34.44
N VAL A 376 -9.58 0.58 -33.50
CA VAL A 376 -10.07 -0.80 -33.37
C VAL A 376 -11.59 -0.80 -33.35
N ARG A 377 -12.22 -1.98 -33.40
CA ARG A 377 -13.65 -2.16 -33.20
C ARG A 377 -13.91 -3.07 -32.00
N TYR A 378 -15.00 -2.81 -31.29
CA TYR A 378 -15.42 -3.67 -30.17
C TYR A 378 -16.72 -4.38 -30.54
N SER A 379 -16.78 -5.71 -30.33
CA SER A 379 -18.01 -6.46 -30.45
C SER A 379 -18.97 -6.17 -29.29
N ALA A 380 -20.27 -6.33 -29.52
CA ALA A 380 -21.27 -6.20 -28.44
C ALA A 380 -21.02 -7.22 -27.32
N GLU A 381 -20.52 -8.40 -27.69
CA GLU A 381 -20.12 -9.45 -26.74
C GLU A 381 -18.94 -9.01 -25.87
N ALA A 382 -17.92 -8.33 -26.46
CA ALA A 382 -16.80 -7.79 -25.72
C ALA A 382 -17.21 -6.74 -24.70
N LEU A 383 -18.10 -5.80 -25.04
CA LEU A 383 -18.60 -4.79 -24.11
C LEU A 383 -19.37 -5.41 -22.94
N ARG A 384 -20.22 -6.40 -23.22
CA ARG A 384 -20.94 -7.15 -22.18
C ARG A 384 -19.95 -7.90 -21.29
N ALA A 385 -18.97 -8.60 -21.88
CA ALA A 385 -17.95 -9.32 -21.12
C ALA A 385 -17.10 -8.37 -20.26
N ALA A 386 -16.74 -7.18 -20.77
CA ALA A 386 -16.01 -6.18 -19.99
C ALA A 386 -16.79 -5.76 -18.73
N ALA A 387 -18.09 -5.53 -18.84
CA ALA A 387 -18.94 -5.19 -17.69
C ALA A 387 -19.09 -6.37 -16.71
N GLU A 388 -19.43 -7.57 -17.21
CA GLU A 388 -19.67 -8.76 -16.37
C GLU A 388 -18.39 -9.25 -15.68
N LEU A 389 -17.28 -9.37 -16.42
CA LEU A 389 -16.02 -9.88 -15.86
C LEU A 389 -15.35 -8.87 -14.93
N SER A 390 -15.43 -7.57 -15.24
CA SER A 390 -14.92 -6.55 -14.32
C SER A 390 -15.74 -6.52 -13.02
N ALA A 391 -17.08 -6.65 -13.08
CA ALA A 391 -17.93 -6.76 -11.90
C ALA A 391 -17.56 -7.96 -11.04
N LYS A 392 -17.28 -9.11 -11.69
CA LYS A 392 -17.01 -10.39 -11.05
C LYS A 392 -15.59 -10.51 -10.45
N HIS A 393 -14.59 -9.94 -11.10
CA HIS A 393 -13.19 -10.22 -10.79
C HIS A 393 -12.39 -9.00 -10.29
N ILE A 394 -12.87 -7.75 -10.49
CA ILE A 394 -12.20 -6.53 -10.06
C ILE A 394 -13.00 -5.93 -8.91
N HIS A 395 -12.51 -6.13 -7.65
CA HIS A 395 -13.24 -5.73 -6.44
C HIS A 395 -12.70 -4.46 -5.78
N ASP A 396 -11.54 -3.97 -6.19
CA ASP A 396 -10.88 -2.77 -5.66
C ASP A 396 -11.39 -1.46 -6.28
N ARG A 397 -12.23 -1.54 -7.32
CA ARG A 397 -12.81 -0.42 -8.06
C ARG A 397 -14.30 -0.64 -8.31
N PHE A 398 -15.00 0.42 -8.69
CA PHE A 398 -16.44 0.42 -8.95
C PHE A 398 -16.76 0.55 -10.44
N LEU A 399 -17.93 0.05 -10.83
CA LEU A 399 -18.51 0.32 -12.15
C LEU A 399 -18.97 1.79 -12.24
N PRO A 400 -18.92 2.43 -13.41
CA PRO A 400 -18.50 1.88 -14.71
C PRO A 400 -16.99 1.96 -14.94
N ASP A 401 -16.24 2.68 -14.09
CA ASP A 401 -14.82 3.02 -14.28
C ASP A 401 -13.93 1.79 -14.57
N LYS A 402 -14.04 0.73 -13.74
CA LYS A 402 -13.29 -0.50 -13.96
C LYS A 402 -13.61 -1.21 -15.28
N ALA A 403 -14.82 -1.08 -15.81
CA ALA A 403 -15.19 -1.67 -17.10
C ALA A 403 -14.70 -0.80 -18.27
N ILE A 404 -14.68 0.53 -18.09
CA ILE A 404 -14.10 1.48 -19.01
C ILE A 404 -12.59 1.23 -19.13
N ASP A 405 -11.88 1.07 -18.01
CA ASP A 405 -10.45 0.74 -18.01
C ASP A 405 -10.17 -0.56 -18.78
N VAL A 406 -11.03 -1.58 -18.64
CA VAL A 406 -10.86 -2.85 -19.38
C VAL A 406 -10.98 -2.64 -20.89
N ILE A 407 -11.94 -1.87 -21.41
CA ILE A 407 -12.04 -1.63 -22.85
C ILE A 407 -10.90 -0.75 -23.36
N ASP A 408 -10.48 0.24 -22.58
CA ASP A 408 -9.37 1.14 -22.94
C ASP A 408 -8.04 0.36 -23.01
N GLU A 409 -7.72 -0.45 -21.99
CA GLU A 409 -6.53 -1.29 -21.96
C GLU A 409 -6.55 -2.37 -23.08
N SER A 410 -7.74 -2.90 -23.41
CA SER A 410 -7.89 -3.86 -24.50
C SER A 410 -7.58 -3.23 -25.86
N GLY A 411 -8.07 -2.01 -26.11
CA GLY A 411 -7.75 -1.24 -27.29
C GLY A 411 -6.27 -0.93 -27.42
N ALA A 412 -5.66 -0.49 -26.32
CA ALA A 412 -4.24 -0.21 -26.24
C ALA A 412 -3.38 -1.47 -26.50
N MET A 413 -3.77 -2.62 -25.89
CA MET A 413 -3.08 -3.90 -26.09
C MET A 413 -3.09 -4.32 -27.56
N VAL A 414 -4.24 -4.26 -28.21
CA VAL A 414 -4.37 -4.64 -29.64
C VAL A 414 -3.58 -3.66 -30.54
N LYS A 415 -3.58 -2.37 -30.22
CA LYS A 415 -2.80 -1.37 -30.97
C LYS A 415 -1.29 -1.62 -30.93
N LEU A 416 -0.78 -2.19 -29.86
CA LEU A 416 0.65 -2.55 -29.71
C LEU A 416 1.07 -3.81 -30.49
N LEU A 417 0.12 -4.64 -30.92
CA LEU A 417 0.43 -5.82 -31.73
C LEU A 417 0.94 -5.43 -33.14
N PRO A 418 1.81 -6.23 -33.77
CA PRO A 418 2.17 -6.05 -35.17
C PRO A 418 0.93 -6.01 -36.05
N ALA A 419 0.93 -5.20 -37.10
CA ALA A 419 -0.25 -4.97 -37.95
C ALA A 419 -0.83 -6.28 -38.56
N GLN A 420 -0.01 -7.29 -38.74
CA GLN A 420 -0.41 -8.61 -39.27
C GLN A 420 -1.12 -9.50 -38.24
N GLU A 421 -0.94 -9.22 -36.93
CA GLU A 421 -1.49 -10.00 -35.84
C GLU A 421 -2.70 -9.30 -35.18
N ARG A 422 -3.05 -8.09 -35.63
CA ARG A 422 -4.17 -7.34 -35.06
C ARG A 422 -5.48 -7.98 -35.46
N PRO A 423 -6.35 -8.36 -34.48
CA PRO A 423 -7.70 -8.81 -34.80
C PRO A 423 -8.51 -7.65 -35.42
N ALA A 424 -9.38 -7.97 -36.34
CA ALA A 424 -10.28 -6.99 -36.97
C ALA A 424 -11.25 -6.37 -35.98
N GLU A 425 -11.59 -7.07 -34.93
CA GLU A 425 -12.51 -6.70 -33.88
C GLU A 425 -12.06 -7.31 -32.54
N ILE A 426 -12.16 -6.54 -31.45
CA ILE A 426 -11.90 -7.00 -30.09
C ILE A 426 -13.09 -7.85 -29.64
N GLY A 427 -12.83 -9.09 -29.31
CA GLY A 427 -13.81 -10.05 -28.85
C GLY A 427 -13.65 -10.41 -27.36
N LEU A 428 -14.32 -11.48 -26.97
CA LEU A 428 -14.28 -12.00 -25.59
C LEU A 428 -12.86 -12.33 -25.11
N LYS A 429 -12.03 -12.93 -25.98
CA LYS A 429 -10.70 -13.41 -25.61
C LYS A 429 -9.74 -12.28 -25.18
N GLU A 430 -9.79 -11.15 -25.89
CA GLU A 430 -8.96 -9.97 -25.59
C GLU A 430 -9.39 -9.37 -24.26
N ILE A 431 -10.69 -9.26 -24.01
CA ILE A 431 -11.26 -8.78 -22.74
C ILE A 431 -10.87 -9.70 -21.59
N GLU A 432 -11.02 -11.01 -21.73
CA GLU A 432 -10.61 -11.98 -20.71
C GLU A 432 -9.10 -11.83 -20.37
N THR A 433 -8.27 -11.65 -21.38
CA THR A 433 -6.81 -11.48 -21.19
C THR A 433 -6.50 -10.22 -20.36
N VAL A 434 -7.19 -9.11 -20.64
CA VAL A 434 -7.00 -7.86 -19.93
C VAL A 434 -7.56 -7.94 -18.51
N VAL A 435 -8.78 -8.44 -18.34
CA VAL A 435 -9.37 -8.64 -17.00
C VAL A 435 -8.49 -9.51 -16.14
N ALA A 436 -7.93 -10.58 -16.69
CA ALA A 436 -7.01 -11.44 -15.98
C ALA A 436 -5.75 -10.72 -15.50
N ARG A 437 -5.21 -9.82 -16.33
CA ARG A 437 -4.04 -9.03 -15.98
C ARG A 437 -4.37 -8.06 -14.85
N ILE A 438 -5.47 -7.31 -14.97
CA ILE A 438 -5.91 -6.33 -13.97
C ILE A 438 -6.26 -7.02 -12.65
N ALA A 439 -7.06 -8.08 -12.70
CA ALA A 439 -7.49 -8.87 -11.53
C ALA A 439 -6.40 -9.79 -10.98
N LYS A 440 -5.20 -9.79 -11.61
CA LYS A 440 -4.07 -10.67 -11.25
C LYS A 440 -4.44 -12.15 -11.23
N ILE A 441 -5.36 -12.55 -12.09
CA ILE A 441 -5.72 -13.96 -12.28
C ILE A 441 -4.53 -14.67 -12.94
N PRO A 442 -4.03 -15.77 -12.41
CA PRO A 442 -2.92 -16.49 -13.03
C PRO A 442 -3.23 -16.85 -14.49
N PRO A 443 -2.33 -16.55 -15.46
CA PRO A 443 -2.59 -16.77 -16.89
C PRO A 443 -2.93 -18.23 -17.22
N ARG A 444 -2.47 -19.15 -16.39
CA ARG A 444 -2.79 -20.57 -16.49
C ARG A 444 -4.27 -20.91 -16.18
N THR A 445 -5.05 -20.02 -15.58
CA THR A 445 -6.46 -20.24 -15.23
C THR A 445 -7.40 -19.91 -16.40
N ILE A 446 -6.94 -19.20 -17.42
CA ILE A 446 -7.73 -18.70 -18.55
C ILE A 446 -7.66 -19.59 -19.78
N VAL A 447 -6.48 -20.18 -20.04
CA VAL A 447 -6.24 -20.96 -21.26
C VAL A 447 -6.12 -22.45 -20.94
N GLY A 448 -7.16 -23.16 -21.10
CA GLY A 448 -7.20 -24.62 -20.95
C GLY A 448 -7.71 -25.04 -19.60
N THR A 449 -8.86 -25.41 -19.66
CA THR A 449 -9.70 -26.22 -18.82
C THR A 449 -9.20 -26.32 -17.37
N GLU A 450 -9.63 -25.32 -16.55
CA GLU A 450 -9.68 -25.48 -15.10
C GLU A 450 -10.19 -26.88 -14.74
N ARG A 451 -11.07 -27.41 -15.58
CA ARG A 451 -11.59 -28.77 -15.51
C ARG A 451 -10.49 -29.86 -15.61
N ASP A 452 -9.56 -29.76 -16.56
CA ASP A 452 -8.49 -30.77 -16.73
C ASP A 452 -7.51 -30.74 -15.58
N ARG A 453 -7.23 -29.57 -15.01
CA ARG A 453 -6.40 -29.45 -13.82
C ARG A 453 -7.06 -30.04 -12.58
N LEU A 454 -8.34 -29.71 -12.35
CA LEU A 454 -9.09 -30.31 -11.26
C LEU A 454 -9.24 -31.83 -11.43
N GLN A 455 -9.25 -32.33 -12.66
CA GLN A 455 -9.25 -33.77 -12.94
C GLN A 455 -7.90 -34.42 -12.57
N ASN A 456 -6.78 -33.77 -12.88
CA ASN A 456 -5.43 -34.29 -12.65
C ASN A 456 -4.84 -33.93 -11.27
N LEU A 457 -5.48 -32.99 -10.54
CA LEU A 457 -4.96 -32.46 -9.27
C LEU A 457 -4.63 -33.56 -8.25
N GLU A 458 -5.48 -34.56 -8.12
CA GLU A 458 -5.27 -35.65 -7.18
C GLU A 458 -4.05 -36.50 -7.52
N SER A 459 -3.86 -36.84 -8.79
CA SER A 459 -2.72 -37.62 -9.27
C SER A 459 -1.40 -36.83 -9.15
N GLU A 460 -1.43 -35.54 -9.44
CA GLU A 460 -0.27 -34.66 -9.29
C GLU A 460 0.16 -34.53 -7.82
N LEU A 461 -0.78 -34.29 -6.91
CA LEU A 461 -0.48 -34.21 -5.48
C LEU A 461 0.05 -35.55 -4.92
N ARG A 462 -0.49 -36.69 -5.33
CA ARG A 462 -0.04 -38.02 -4.90
C ARG A 462 1.36 -38.35 -5.42
N SER A 463 1.79 -37.78 -6.54
CA SER A 463 3.13 -37.98 -7.06
C SER A 463 4.22 -37.32 -6.21
N VAL A 464 3.87 -36.27 -5.44
CA VAL A 464 4.82 -35.45 -4.68
C VAL A 464 4.66 -35.63 -3.15
N ILE A 465 3.44 -35.94 -2.67
CA ILE A 465 3.11 -36.12 -1.25
C ILE A 465 2.84 -37.59 -0.99
N TYR A 466 3.64 -38.17 -0.12
CA TYR A 466 3.60 -39.61 0.17
C TYR A 466 2.90 -39.93 1.49
N GLY A 467 2.09 -41.00 1.51
CA GLY A 467 1.48 -41.56 2.74
C GLY A 467 0.34 -40.69 3.31
N GLN A 468 -0.22 -39.75 2.56
CA GLN A 468 -1.33 -38.90 2.96
C GLN A 468 -2.51 -38.94 1.95
N ASP A 469 -2.72 -40.10 1.32
CA ASP A 469 -3.71 -40.26 0.25
C ASP A 469 -5.12 -39.85 0.69
N HIS A 470 -5.52 -40.18 1.89
CA HIS A 470 -6.84 -39.82 2.44
C HIS A 470 -6.98 -38.30 2.58
N ALA A 471 -5.96 -37.62 3.08
CA ALA A 471 -5.95 -36.16 3.21
C ALA A 471 -6.02 -35.46 1.84
N ILE A 472 -5.28 -35.96 0.84
CA ILE A 472 -5.29 -35.46 -0.53
C ILE A 472 -6.70 -35.58 -1.13
N THR A 473 -7.31 -36.79 -1.04
CA THR A 473 -8.66 -37.01 -1.56
C THR A 473 -9.69 -36.09 -0.93
N GLN A 474 -9.64 -35.86 0.39
CA GLN A 474 -10.56 -34.95 1.09
C GLN A 474 -10.41 -33.51 0.61
N VAL A 475 -9.18 -32.99 0.51
CA VAL A 475 -8.90 -31.63 0.02
C VAL A 475 -9.41 -31.48 -1.41
N VAL A 476 -9.05 -32.40 -2.29
CA VAL A 476 -9.42 -32.32 -3.71
C VAL A 476 -10.93 -32.39 -3.90
N ASN A 477 -11.63 -33.25 -3.18
CA ASN A 477 -13.09 -33.35 -3.26
C ASN A 477 -13.78 -32.07 -2.78
N ALA A 478 -13.33 -31.47 -1.69
CA ALA A 478 -13.88 -30.20 -1.19
C ALA A 478 -13.66 -29.05 -2.18
N ILE A 479 -12.46 -28.99 -2.80
CA ILE A 479 -12.18 -27.98 -3.84
C ILE A 479 -13.03 -28.20 -5.08
N LYS A 480 -13.19 -29.44 -5.54
CA LYS A 480 -14.08 -29.78 -6.66
C LYS A 480 -15.54 -29.40 -6.39
N LEU A 481 -16.02 -29.63 -5.17
CA LEU A 481 -17.39 -29.25 -4.76
C LEU A 481 -17.56 -27.73 -4.78
N SER A 482 -16.63 -26.98 -4.24
CA SER A 482 -16.66 -25.51 -4.24
C SER A 482 -16.63 -24.95 -5.67
N ARG A 483 -15.74 -25.47 -6.53
CA ARG A 483 -15.58 -25.01 -7.91
C ARG A 483 -16.71 -25.46 -8.86
N SER A 484 -17.50 -26.45 -8.47
CA SER A 484 -18.69 -26.86 -9.26
C SER A 484 -19.87 -25.88 -9.15
N GLY A 485 -19.75 -24.81 -8.34
CA GLY A 485 -20.83 -23.86 -8.12
C GLY A 485 -21.88 -24.33 -7.10
N LEU A 486 -21.67 -25.49 -6.46
CA LEU A 486 -22.55 -26.01 -5.42
C LEU A 486 -22.18 -25.51 -4.01
N GLY A 487 -21.05 -24.79 -3.90
CA GLY A 487 -20.63 -24.13 -2.68
C GLY A 487 -21.40 -22.81 -2.43
N ALA A 488 -21.34 -22.28 -1.20
CA ALA A 488 -21.92 -20.99 -0.88
C ALA A 488 -21.07 -19.88 -1.53
N ALA A 489 -21.72 -19.01 -2.31
CA ALA A 489 -21.05 -17.95 -3.07
C ALA A 489 -20.34 -16.90 -2.19
N GLU A 490 -20.76 -16.77 -0.94
CA GLU A 490 -20.24 -15.78 0.02
C GLU A 490 -19.06 -16.27 0.85
N LYS A 491 -18.53 -17.49 0.59
CA LYS A 491 -17.46 -18.11 1.37
C LYS A 491 -16.16 -18.22 0.57
N PRO A 492 -15.01 -18.39 1.24
CA PRO A 492 -13.78 -18.81 0.57
C PRO A 492 -13.96 -20.12 -0.22
N ILE A 493 -13.04 -20.41 -1.16
CA ILE A 493 -13.06 -21.68 -1.94
C ILE A 493 -13.10 -22.89 -1.00
N GLY A 494 -12.40 -22.82 0.12
CA GLY A 494 -12.44 -23.83 1.15
C GLY A 494 -11.68 -23.37 2.39
N SER A 495 -12.16 -23.78 3.57
CA SER A 495 -11.58 -23.51 4.88
C SER A 495 -11.27 -24.83 5.57
N PHE A 496 -9.98 -25.17 5.62
CA PHE A 496 -9.51 -26.48 6.07
C PHE A 496 -8.72 -26.40 7.35
N LEU A 497 -8.94 -27.35 8.27
CA LEU A 497 -8.09 -27.56 9.43
C LEU A 497 -7.25 -28.84 9.24
N PHE A 498 -5.93 -28.69 9.09
CA PHE A 498 -4.98 -29.80 8.99
C PHE A 498 -4.43 -30.13 10.36
N SER A 499 -4.76 -31.29 10.89
CA SER A 499 -4.29 -31.77 12.19
C SER A 499 -3.35 -32.95 12.05
N GLY A 500 -2.43 -33.11 12.99
CA GLY A 500 -1.53 -34.24 13.03
C GLY A 500 -0.11 -33.90 13.53
N PRO A 501 0.77 -34.86 13.65
CA PRO A 501 2.14 -34.66 14.13
C PRO A 501 2.92 -33.63 13.29
N THR A 502 3.97 -33.08 13.88
CA THR A 502 4.89 -32.22 13.17
C THR A 502 5.64 -33.00 12.08
N GLY A 503 5.92 -32.38 10.94
CA GLY A 503 6.77 -32.97 9.88
C GLY A 503 6.14 -34.12 9.08
N VAL A 504 4.80 -34.28 9.10
CA VAL A 504 4.08 -35.28 8.29
C VAL A 504 3.63 -34.78 6.93
N GLY A 505 3.91 -33.50 6.58
CA GLY A 505 3.63 -32.94 5.27
C GLY A 505 2.44 -31.96 5.19
N LYS A 506 1.89 -31.45 6.31
CA LYS A 506 0.75 -30.50 6.33
C LYS A 506 1.02 -29.24 5.48
N THR A 507 2.10 -28.53 5.78
CA THR A 507 2.49 -27.31 5.08
C THR A 507 2.97 -27.59 3.65
N GLU A 508 3.59 -28.75 3.43
CA GLU A 508 4.03 -29.19 2.10
C GLU A 508 2.84 -29.47 1.17
N LEU A 509 1.78 -30.11 1.67
CA LEU A 509 0.56 -30.32 0.88
C LEU A 509 -0.05 -28.97 0.46
N ALA A 510 -0.11 -28.00 1.36
CA ALA A 510 -0.62 -26.67 1.04
C ALA A 510 0.24 -25.96 -0.03
N LYS A 511 1.56 -26.07 0.05
CA LYS A 511 2.50 -25.52 -0.93
C LYS A 511 2.34 -26.18 -2.31
N GLN A 512 2.28 -27.51 -2.35
CA GLN A 512 2.10 -28.24 -3.59
C GLN A 512 0.72 -28.02 -4.21
N LEU A 513 -0.31 -27.84 -3.38
CA LEU A 513 -1.64 -27.45 -3.83
C LEU A 513 -1.63 -26.08 -4.53
N ALA A 514 -0.95 -25.09 -3.94
CA ALA A 514 -0.78 -23.78 -4.57
C ALA A 514 -0.05 -23.88 -5.92
N HIS A 515 1.00 -24.71 -5.99
CA HIS A 515 1.75 -24.94 -7.22
C HIS A 515 0.90 -25.61 -8.29
N ALA A 516 0.19 -26.68 -7.95
CA ALA A 516 -0.66 -27.43 -8.89
C ALA A 516 -1.83 -26.58 -9.43
N LEU A 517 -2.43 -25.74 -8.58
CA LEU A 517 -3.47 -24.79 -8.98
C LEU A 517 -2.90 -23.57 -9.72
N GLY A 518 -1.58 -23.31 -9.66
CA GLY A 518 -0.93 -22.15 -10.26
C GLY A 518 -1.27 -20.83 -9.56
N VAL A 519 -1.58 -20.86 -8.24
CA VAL A 519 -1.93 -19.70 -7.42
C VAL A 519 -0.81 -19.37 -6.43
N ALA A 520 -0.87 -18.17 -5.83
CA ALA A 520 0.12 -17.74 -4.85
C ALA A 520 0.06 -18.58 -3.57
N PHE A 521 1.20 -18.75 -2.91
CA PHE A 521 1.32 -19.39 -1.61
C PHE A 521 1.64 -18.33 -0.55
N LEU A 522 0.72 -18.10 0.39
CA LEU A 522 0.88 -17.18 1.51
C LEU A 522 0.95 -17.97 2.81
N ARG A 523 1.94 -17.69 3.65
CA ARG A 523 2.12 -18.36 4.94
C ARG A 523 2.33 -17.34 6.05
N PHE A 524 1.57 -17.51 7.13
CA PHE A 524 1.73 -16.77 8.38
C PHE A 524 1.91 -17.78 9.53
N ASP A 525 2.95 -17.59 10.32
CA ASP A 525 3.22 -18.41 11.50
C ASP A 525 2.51 -17.79 12.70
N MET A 526 1.56 -18.50 13.27
CA MET A 526 0.73 -17.98 14.35
C MET A 526 1.46 -17.88 15.69
N SER A 527 2.63 -18.45 15.80
CA SER A 527 3.49 -18.23 16.97
C SER A 527 3.99 -16.78 17.10
N GLU A 528 3.98 -16.01 16.02
CA GLU A 528 4.29 -14.58 16.03
C GLU A 528 3.09 -13.70 16.48
N TYR A 529 1.89 -14.28 16.55
CA TYR A 529 0.62 -13.58 16.82
C TYR A 529 -0.07 -14.07 18.10
N MET A 530 0.73 -14.36 19.15
CA MET A 530 0.24 -14.84 20.44
C MET A 530 -0.32 -13.71 21.31
N GLU A 531 0.06 -12.46 21.07
CA GLU A 531 -0.32 -11.31 21.87
C GLU A 531 -1.35 -10.40 21.14
N PRO A 532 -2.25 -9.71 21.88
CA PRO A 532 -3.30 -8.88 21.26
C PRO A 532 -2.77 -7.82 20.30
N HIS A 533 -1.64 -7.19 20.64
CA HIS A 533 -1.07 -6.13 19.81
C HIS A 533 -0.43 -6.67 18.52
N THR A 534 0.04 -7.92 18.51
CA THR A 534 0.58 -8.52 17.29
C THR A 534 -0.53 -8.92 16.31
N VAL A 535 -1.72 -9.29 16.81
CA VAL A 535 -2.91 -9.53 15.96
C VAL A 535 -3.31 -8.24 15.23
N SER A 536 -3.18 -7.08 15.86
CA SER A 536 -3.45 -5.80 15.21
C SER A 536 -2.55 -5.53 14.00
N ARG A 537 -1.37 -6.15 13.91
CA ARG A 537 -0.52 -6.06 12.70
C ARG A 537 -1.09 -6.81 11.51
N LEU A 538 -1.90 -7.86 11.74
CA LEU A 538 -2.56 -8.61 10.65
C LEU A 538 -3.70 -7.83 10.01
N ILE A 539 -4.45 -7.05 10.80
CA ILE A 539 -5.66 -6.35 10.36
C ILE A 539 -5.55 -4.81 10.43
N GLY A 540 -4.35 -4.29 10.70
CA GLY A 540 -4.10 -2.86 10.92
C GLY A 540 -4.30 -2.43 12.37
N ALA A 541 -3.59 -1.38 12.80
CA ALA A 541 -3.73 -0.81 14.14
C ALA A 541 -5.01 0.05 14.22
N PRO A 542 -5.72 0.08 15.37
CA PRO A 542 -6.85 0.98 15.56
C PRO A 542 -6.43 2.46 15.50
N PRO A 543 -7.35 3.39 15.15
CA PRO A 543 -7.07 4.81 15.17
C PRO A 543 -6.51 5.30 16.50
N GLY A 544 -5.40 6.05 16.46
CA GLY A 544 -4.72 6.58 17.64
C GLY A 544 -3.55 5.74 18.17
N TYR A 545 -3.28 4.57 17.59
CA TYR A 545 -2.10 3.77 17.90
C TYR A 545 -0.98 3.99 16.88
N VAL A 546 0.27 3.78 17.31
CA VAL A 546 1.46 3.86 16.43
C VAL A 546 1.34 2.81 15.32
N GLY A 547 1.45 3.24 14.05
CA GLY A 547 1.30 2.36 12.89
C GLY A 547 -0.12 2.29 12.30
N PHE A 548 -1.05 3.15 12.71
CA PHE A 548 -2.41 3.24 12.15
C PHE A 548 -2.41 3.45 10.62
N ASP A 549 -1.47 4.23 10.07
CA ASP A 549 -1.35 4.47 8.62
C ASP A 549 -0.85 3.24 7.84
N GLN A 550 -0.38 2.20 8.53
CA GLN A 550 0.03 0.95 7.91
C GLN A 550 -1.17 0.00 7.83
N GLY A 551 -1.48 -0.48 6.62
CA GLY A 551 -2.51 -1.49 6.40
C GLY A 551 -2.21 -2.80 7.15
N GLY A 552 -3.20 -3.68 7.27
CA GLY A 552 -3.00 -5.00 7.86
C GLY A 552 -2.17 -5.92 6.95
N LEU A 553 -1.20 -6.62 7.52
CA LEU A 553 -0.33 -7.52 6.74
C LEU A 553 -1.12 -8.62 6.00
N LEU A 554 -2.14 -9.16 6.64
CA LEU A 554 -3.00 -10.20 6.05
C LEU A 554 -3.89 -9.62 4.95
N THR A 555 -4.55 -8.50 5.21
CA THR A 555 -5.43 -7.83 4.24
C THR A 555 -4.66 -7.32 3.03
N ASP A 556 -3.47 -6.77 3.23
CA ASP A 556 -2.61 -6.32 2.14
C ASP A 556 -2.04 -7.48 1.31
N ALA A 557 -1.65 -8.59 1.94
CA ALA A 557 -1.17 -9.78 1.22
C ALA A 557 -2.27 -10.36 0.32
N VAL A 558 -3.49 -10.49 0.82
CA VAL A 558 -4.63 -11.00 0.03
C VAL A 558 -5.03 -10.01 -1.07
N ASN A 559 -5.03 -8.71 -0.82
CA ASN A 559 -5.29 -7.71 -1.86
C ASN A 559 -4.22 -7.69 -2.97
N LYS A 560 -2.97 -7.99 -2.62
CA LYS A 560 -1.89 -8.15 -3.62
C LYS A 560 -2.04 -9.41 -4.47
N THR A 561 -2.49 -10.49 -3.85
CA THR A 561 -2.63 -11.82 -4.48
C THR A 561 -3.98 -12.43 -4.11
N PRO A 562 -5.07 -12.01 -4.78
CA PRO A 562 -6.44 -12.45 -4.43
C PRO A 562 -6.69 -13.94 -4.72
N TYR A 563 -5.88 -14.56 -5.57
CA TYR A 563 -5.91 -16.00 -5.83
C TYR A 563 -4.74 -16.66 -5.10
N ALA A 564 -4.98 -17.24 -3.94
CA ALA A 564 -3.93 -17.79 -3.10
C ALA A 564 -4.38 -18.99 -2.27
N VAL A 565 -3.41 -19.84 -1.92
CA VAL A 565 -3.51 -20.75 -0.78
C VAL A 565 -2.90 -20.04 0.42
N LEU A 566 -3.75 -19.67 1.38
CA LEU A 566 -3.35 -19.00 2.63
C LEU A 566 -3.20 -20.04 3.73
N VAL A 567 -1.99 -20.15 4.29
CA VAL A 567 -1.67 -21.04 5.40
C VAL A 567 -1.47 -20.25 6.69
N LEU A 568 -2.27 -20.54 7.68
CA LEU A 568 -2.07 -20.11 9.07
C LEU A 568 -1.48 -21.27 9.84
N ASP A 569 -0.17 -21.25 10.05
CA ASP A 569 0.58 -22.35 10.64
C ASP A 569 0.54 -22.28 12.18
N GLU A 570 0.33 -23.42 12.87
CA GLU A 570 0.22 -23.54 14.32
C GLU A 570 -0.90 -22.67 14.95
N ILE A 571 -2.10 -22.75 14.37
CA ILE A 571 -3.25 -21.89 14.74
C ILE A 571 -3.61 -21.94 16.23
N GLU A 572 -3.33 -23.04 16.93
CA GLU A 572 -3.53 -23.19 18.37
C GLU A 572 -2.71 -22.21 19.22
N LYS A 573 -1.66 -21.63 18.68
CA LYS A 573 -0.83 -20.63 19.36
C LYS A 573 -1.35 -19.20 19.22
N ALA A 574 -2.26 -18.97 18.28
CA ALA A 574 -2.80 -17.65 18.01
C ALA A 574 -3.61 -17.09 19.19
N HIS A 575 -3.57 -15.77 19.35
CA HIS A 575 -4.43 -15.10 20.31
C HIS A 575 -5.92 -15.33 19.99
N PRO A 576 -6.82 -15.47 20.98
CA PRO A 576 -8.25 -15.74 20.78
C PRO A 576 -8.96 -14.76 19.85
N ASN A 577 -8.55 -13.49 19.80
CA ASN A 577 -9.13 -12.49 18.90
C ASN A 577 -8.99 -12.86 17.43
N LEU A 578 -7.95 -13.61 17.05
CA LEU A 578 -7.76 -14.05 15.67
C LEU A 578 -8.88 -14.99 15.22
N PHE A 579 -9.36 -15.85 16.12
CA PHE A 579 -10.47 -16.76 15.79
C PHE A 579 -11.74 -15.99 15.40
N ASN A 580 -12.05 -14.88 16.08
CA ASN A 580 -13.20 -14.03 15.74
C ASN A 580 -13.06 -13.41 14.32
N ILE A 581 -11.84 -13.03 13.94
CA ILE A 581 -11.54 -12.54 12.59
C ILE A 581 -11.73 -13.64 11.56
N LEU A 582 -11.23 -14.84 11.85
CA LEU A 582 -11.37 -15.99 10.95
C LEU A 582 -12.82 -16.44 10.79
N LEU A 583 -13.66 -16.34 11.83
CA LEU A 583 -15.09 -16.59 11.72
C LEU A 583 -15.73 -15.67 10.69
N GLN A 584 -15.41 -14.37 10.69
CA GLN A 584 -15.91 -13.44 9.69
C GLN A 584 -15.45 -13.81 8.28
N VAL A 585 -14.17 -14.16 8.11
CA VAL A 585 -13.62 -14.58 6.82
C VAL A 585 -14.32 -15.84 6.30
N MET A 586 -14.52 -16.85 7.17
CA MET A 586 -15.17 -18.13 6.79
C MET A 586 -16.66 -17.97 6.48
N ASP A 587 -17.37 -17.00 7.09
CA ASP A 587 -18.80 -16.79 6.86
C ASP A 587 -19.08 -15.90 5.65
N HIS A 588 -18.28 -14.84 5.45
CA HIS A 588 -18.58 -13.79 4.47
C HIS A 588 -17.52 -13.64 3.40
N GLY A 589 -16.46 -14.45 3.40
CA GLY A 589 -15.38 -14.35 2.41
C GLY A 589 -14.70 -12.99 2.33
N THR A 590 -14.89 -12.13 3.34
CA THR A 590 -14.34 -10.78 3.33
C THR A 590 -13.88 -10.35 4.72
N LEU A 591 -12.86 -9.50 4.74
CA LEU A 591 -12.32 -8.90 5.96
C LEU A 591 -12.08 -7.42 5.73
N THR A 592 -12.63 -6.58 6.61
CA THR A 592 -12.36 -5.15 6.59
C THR A 592 -11.29 -4.83 7.63
N ASP A 593 -10.23 -4.17 7.22
CA ASP A 593 -9.17 -3.72 8.12
C ASP A 593 -9.62 -2.50 8.96
N ASN A 594 -8.81 -2.12 9.92
CA ASN A 594 -9.09 -0.97 10.79
C ASN A 594 -9.06 0.39 10.05
N ASN A 595 -8.50 0.42 8.83
CA ASN A 595 -8.50 1.60 7.95
C ASN A 595 -9.74 1.64 7.03
N GLY A 596 -10.64 0.66 7.14
CA GLY A 596 -11.84 0.54 6.32
C GLY A 596 -11.60 -0.11 4.95
N LYS A 597 -10.38 -0.58 4.66
CA LYS A 597 -10.06 -1.28 3.42
C LYS A 597 -10.54 -2.72 3.50
N ARG A 598 -11.34 -3.13 2.53
CA ARG A 598 -11.89 -4.48 2.44
C ARG A 598 -10.93 -5.38 1.67
N ALA A 599 -10.66 -6.56 2.22
CA ALA A 599 -9.94 -7.64 1.55
C ALA A 599 -10.92 -8.78 1.20
N ASP A 600 -10.77 -9.31 -0.01
CA ASP A 600 -11.63 -10.35 -0.58
C ASP A 600 -10.96 -11.72 -0.52
N PHE A 601 -11.59 -12.66 0.18
CA PHE A 601 -11.12 -14.03 0.37
C PHE A 601 -11.91 -15.06 -0.45
N HIS A 602 -12.87 -14.66 -1.30
CA HIS A 602 -13.70 -15.61 -2.06
C HIS A 602 -12.87 -16.53 -2.96
N ASN A 603 -11.72 -16.06 -3.46
CA ASN A 603 -10.80 -16.84 -4.28
C ASN A 603 -9.61 -17.41 -3.51
N VAL A 604 -9.66 -17.39 -2.18
CA VAL A 604 -8.62 -17.92 -1.29
C VAL A 604 -8.99 -19.31 -0.80
N ILE A 605 -8.01 -20.21 -0.76
CA ILE A 605 -8.10 -21.48 -0.03
C ILE A 605 -7.44 -21.25 1.32
N LEU A 606 -8.24 -21.26 2.40
CA LEU A 606 -7.76 -21.06 3.76
C LEU A 606 -7.38 -22.41 4.38
N ILE A 607 -6.13 -22.57 4.76
CA ILE A 607 -5.62 -23.78 5.43
C ILE A 607 -5.05 -23.36 6.77
N MET A 608 -5.56 -23.94 7.82
CA MET A 608 -5.04 -23.78 9.19
C MET A 608 -4.38 -25.08 9.61
N THR A 609 -3.14 -25.02 10.12
CA THR A 609 -2.46 -26.21 10.61
C THR A 609 -2.45 -26.22 12.13
N THR A 610 -2.54 -27.41 12.72
CA THR A 610 -2.46 -27.62 14.17
C THR A 610 -1.70 -28.90 14.50
N ASN A 611 -0.98 -28.85 15.62
CA ASN A 611 -0.36 -30.00 16.23
C ASN A 611 -1.18 -30.55 17.44
N ALA A 612 -2.35 -29.93 17.72
CA ALA A 612 -3.24 -30.40 18.78
C ALA A 612 -3.68 -31.84 18.51
N GLY A 613 -3.65 -32.70 19.54
CA GLY A 613 -3.95 -34.13 19.45
C GLY A 613 -2.82 -35.00 18.90
N ALA A 614 -1.70 -34.43 18.49
CA ALA A 614 -0.57 -35.22 17.97
C ALA A 614 0.03 -36.19 19.00
N ARG A 615 0.09 -35.80 20.30
CA ARG A 615 0.54 -36.65 21.40
C ARG A 615 -0.43 -37.82 21.65
N GLU A 616 -1.73 -37.52 21.67
CA GLU A 616 -2.76 -38.54 21.89
C GLU A 616 -2.82 -39.56 20.72
N MET A 617 -2.53 -39.11 19.48
CA MET A 617 -2.41 -40.00 18.32
C MET A 617 -1.17 -40.88 18.35
N SER A 618 -0.06 -40.42 18.95
CA SER A 618 1.18 -41.22 19.09
C SER A 618 1.15 -42.20 20.25
N ASP A 619 0.47 -41.85 21.35
CA ASP A 619 0.41 -42.65 22.57
C ASP A 619 -0.63 -43.79 22.47
N ALA A 620 -1.59 -43.71 21.59
CA ALA A 620 -2.63 -44.76 21.41
C ALA A 620 -2.11 -46.13 20.94
N LYS A 621 -0.84 -46.25 20.53
CA LYS A 621 -0.22 -47.53 20.13
C LYS A 621 0.38 -48.33 21.28
N ILE A 622 0.33 -47.88 22.54
CA ILE A 622 0.95 -48.54 23.69
C ILE A 622 -0.06 -49.38 24.50
N GLY A 623 -1.35 -49.35 24.18
CA GLY A 623 -2.39 -50.12 24.87
C GLY A 623 -2.84 -51.35 24.08
N PHE A 624 -2.75 -52.56 24.71
CA PHE A 624 -3.25 -53.83 24.20
C PHE A 624 -4.76 -53.81 23.94
N GLN A 625 -5.21 -53.26 22.78
CA GLN A 625 -6.52 -53.63 22.23
C GLN A 625 -6.46 -53.51 20.71
N ARG A 626 -6.61 -54.65 20.04
CA ARG A 626 -6.93 -54.73 18.60
C ARG A 626 -8.26 -53.97 18.38
N GLN A 627 -8.21 -52.78 17.92
CA GLN A 627 -9.38 -52.10 17.40
C GLN A 627 -9.18 -51.78 15.90
N GLN A 628 -10.26 -52.06 15.19
CA GLN A 628 -10.44 -51.93 13.75
C GLN A 628 -9.89 -50.65 13.16
N GLU A 629 -9.48 -50.70 11.90
CA GLU A 629 -8.89 -49.62 11.05
C GLU A 629 -9.74 -48.34 10.91
N GLY A 630 -10.53 -47.95 11.89
CA GLY A 630 -11.34 -46.73 11.93
C GLY A 630 -11.08 -45.80 13.12
N SER A 631 -10.17 -46.15 14.05
CA SER A 631 -10.12 -45.47 15.36
C SER A 631 -9.03 -44.42 15.57
N ALA A 632 -8.07 -44.23 14.64
CA ALA A 632 -7.06 -43.16 14.75
C ALA A 632 -7.68 -41.76 14.63
N THR A 633 -8.72 -41.62 13.85
CA THR A 633 -9.50 -40.36 13.70
C THR A 633 -10.30 -40.00 14.97
N GLY A 634 -10.66 -40.97 15.83
CA GLY A 634 -11.44 -40.72 17.04
C GLY A 634 -10.63 -40.12 18.19
N ILE A 635 -9.35 -40.47 18.33
CA ILE A 635 -8.53 -40.07 19.46
C ILE A 635 -8.07 -38.59 19.36
N GLY A 636 -7.68 -38.14 18.19
CA GLY A 636 -7.32 -36.73 17.98
C GLY A 636 -8.52 -35.78 18.06
N ARG A 637 -9.75 -36.31 17.89
CA ARG A 637 -10.99 -35.52 17.90
C ARG A 637 -11.22 -34.84 19.25
N GLY A 638 -11.01 -35.55 20.35
CA GLY A 638 -11.20 -34.99 21.69
C GLY A 638 -10.23 -33.83 22.03
N ALA A 639 -9.01 -33.84 21.52
CA ALA A 639 -8.08 -32.74 21.71
C ALA A 639 -8.49 -31.50 20.90
N ILE A 640 -8.90 -31.69 19.66
CA ILE A 640 -9.38 -30.60 18.79
C ILE A 640 -10.67 -30.00 19.35
N GLU A 641 -11.58 -30.82 19.88
CA GLU A 641 -12.82 -30.35 20.50
C GLU A 641 -12.57 -29.53 21.78
N ARG A 642 -11.49 -29.79 22.49
CA ARG A 642 -11.05 -28.97 23.64
C ARG A 642 -10.35 -27.66 23.23
N THR A 643 -9.60 -27.70 22.13
CA THR A 643 -8.80 -26.53 21.66
C THR A 643 -9.62 -25.51 20.90
N PHE A 644 -10.55 -25.97 20.07
CA PHE A 644 -11.35 -25.11 19.19
C PHE A 644 -12.82 -25.10 19.56
N SER A 645 -13.43 -23.89 19.60
CA SER A 645 -14.85 -23.74 19.93
C SER A 645 -15.75 -24.48 18.92
N PRO A 646 -16.93 -24.92 19.33
CA PRO A 646 -17.91 -25.52 18.42
C PRO A 646 -18.26 -24.61 17.26
N GLU A 647 -18.34 -23.31 17.50
CA GLU A 647 -18.62 -22.31 16.49
C GLU A 647 -17.58 -22.29 15.39
N PHE A 648 -16.30 -22.28 15.73
CA PHE A 648 -15.18 -22.33 14.80
C PHE A 648 -15.18 -23.64 13.97
N ARG A 649 -15.38 -24.77 14.64
CA ARG A 649 -15.37 -26.09 13.98
C ARG A 649 -16.50 -26.26 12.96
N ASN A 650 -17.67 -25.69 13.23
CA ASN A 650 -18.85 -25.80 12.34
C ASN A 650 -18.73 -24.95 11.07
N ARG A 651 -17.75 -24.02 11.01
CA ARG A 651 -17.48 -23.19 9.83
C ARG A 651 -16.40 -23.74 8.90
N LEU A 652 -15.72 -24.82 9.36
CA LEU A 652 -14.74 -25.52 8.53
C LEU A 652 -15.46 -26.38 7.47
N ASP A 653 -14.99 -26.32 6.23
CA ASP A 653 -15.48 -27.20 5.16
C ASP A 653 -14.99 -28.64 5.36
N ALA A 654 -13.76 -28.81 5.86
CA ALA A 654 -13.27 -30.10 6.28
C ALA A 654 -12.19 -30.00 7.38
N TRP A 655 -12.24 -30.96 8.31
CA TRP A 655 -11.14 -31.27 9.19
C TRP A 655 -10.39 -32.49 8.66
N ILE A 656 -9.11 -32.33 8.39
CA ILE A 656 -8.27 -33.30 7.70
C ILE A 656 -7.16 -33.75 8.61
N ALA A 657 -7.19 -35.04 8.99
CA ALA A 657 -6.21 -35.64 9.85
C ALA A 657 -5.05 -36.24 9.04
N PHE A 658 -3.84 -35.84 9.37
CA PHE A 658 -2.59 -36.38 8.80
C PHE A 658 -2.07 -37.51 9.67
N ALA A 659 -1.86 -38.66 9.06
CA ALA A 659 -1.34 -39.85 9.74
C ALA A 659 0.20 -39.73 9.95
N PRO A 660 0.74 -40.38 11.00
CA PRO A 660 2.19 -40.57 11.11
C PRO A 660 2.72 -41.34 9.90
N LEU A 661 3.92 -40.97 9.41
CA LEU A 661 4.52 -41.61 8.24
C LEU A 661 5.00 -43.03 8.57
N SER A 662 4.73 -43.98 7.69
CA SER A 662 5.31 -45.35 7.76
C SER A 662 6.78 -45.30 7.35
N PHE A 663 7.56 -46.31 7.75
CA PHE A 663 8.99 -46.37 7.40
C PHE A 663 9.22 -46.40 5.89
N GLU A 664 8.41 -47.14 5.15
CA GLU A 664 8.42 -47.19 3.68
C GLU A 664 8.16 -45.78 3.07
N THR A 665 7.23 -45.05 3.67
CA THR A 665 6.95 -43.65 3.22
C THR A 665 8.13 -42.76 3.51
N ILE A 666 8.84 -42.94 4.62
CA ILE A 666 10.03 -42.14 4.95
C ILE A 666 11.17 -42.42 3.97
N GLU A 667 11.36 -43.69 3.54
CA GLU A 667 12.33 -44.00 2.48
C GLU A 667 12.02 -43.25 1.16
N ARG A 668 10.75 -43.15 0.77
CA ARG A 668 10.32 -42.35 -0.39
C ARG A 668 10.55 -40.86 -0.19
N VAL A 669 10.41 -40.36 1.03
CA VAL A 669 10.76 -38.97 1.37
C VAL A 669 12.26 -38.72 1.24
N VAL A 670 13.11 -39.68 1.62
CA VAL A 670 14.57 -39.62 1.38
C VAL A 670 14.85 -39.51 -0.13
N ASP A 671 14.20 -40.35 -0.96
CA ASP A 671 14.36 -40.31 -2.41
C ASP A 671 13.98 -38.93 -2.99
N LYS A 672 12.91 -38.29 -2.49
CA LYS A 672 12.54 -36.94 -2.89
C LYS A 672 13.64 -35.92 -2.59
N PHE A 673 14.17 -35.89 -1.36
CA PHE A 673 15.27 -34.99 -0.99
C PHE A 673 16.54 -35.22 -1.80
N VAL A 674 16.85 -36.51 -2.11
CA VAL A 674 17.98 -36.83 -2.97
C VAL A 674 17.73 -36.42 -4.42
N ALA A 675 16.51 -36.51 -4.92
CA ALA A 675 16.15 -35.98 -6.24
C ALA A 675 16.28 -34.45 -6.32
N GLU A 676 15.88 -33.74 -5.26
CA GLU A 676 16.12 -32.30 -5.16
C GLU A 676 17.62 -31.95 -5.12
N LEU A 677 18.41 -32.76 -4.41
CA LEU A 677 19.87 -32.61 -4.39
C LEU A 677 20.48 -32.87 -5.77
N ARG A 678 20.03 -33.93 -6.48
CA ARG A 678 20.45 -34.22 -7.88
C ARG A 678 20.19 -33.04 -8.81
N ALA A 679 18.99 -32.43 -8.69
CA ALA A 679 18.64 -31.25 -9.51
C ALA A 679 19.58 -30.06 -9.23
N GLN A 680 19.94 -29.81 -7.97
CA GLN A 680 20.89 -28.75 -7.58
C GLN A 680 22.31 -29.02 -8.10
N LEU A 681 22.76 -30.30 -8.06
CA LEU A 681 24.09 -30.70 -8.49
C LEU A 681 24.22 -30.85 -10.03
N ALA A 682 23.11 -31.02 -10.75
CA ALA A 682 23.10 -31.09 -12.21
C ALA A 682 23.70 -29.84 -12.86
N GLU A 683 23.51 -28.66 -12.28
CA GLU A 683 24.13 -27.41 -12.71
C GLU A 683 25.67 -27.43 -12.62
N LYS A 684 26.23 -28.31 -11.76
CA LYS A 684 27.66 -28.54 -11.60
C LYS A 684 28.17 -29.79 -12.31
N ASN A 685 27.32 -30.43 -13.13
CA ASN A 685 27.61 -31.72 -13.81
C ASN A 685 27.98 -32.86 -12.82
N VAL A 686 27.40 -32.82 -11.60
CA VAL A 686 27.64 -33.84 -10.58
C VAL A 686 26.39 -34.70 -10.40
N GLY A 687 26.50 -36.00 -10.57
CA GLY A 687 25.47 -36.98 -10.29
C GLY A 687 25.60 -37.53 -8.86
N VAL A 688 24.48 -37.91 -8.23
CA VAL A 688 24.45 -38.57 -6.92
C VAL A 688 23.63 -39.84 -6.99
N GLU A 689 24.21 -40.98 -6.57
CA GLU A 689 23.53 -42.23 -6.41
C GLU A 689 23.54 -42.67 -4.95
N LEU A 690 22.43 -43.23 -4.48
CA LEU A 690 22.26 -43.69 -3.15
C LEU A 690 22.05 -45.21 -3.13
N THR A 691 22.82 -45.95 -2.35
CA THR A 691 22.59 -47.38 -2.15
C THR A 691 21.38 -47.61 -1.23
N GLU A 692 20.79 -48.79 -1.28
CA GLU A 692 19.65 -49.17 -0.46
C GLU A 692 19.97 -49.11 1.05
N GLY A 693 21.20 -49.47 1.45
CA GLY A 693 21.69 -49.33 2.83
C GLY A 693 21.74 -47.89 3.30
N ALA A 694 22.30 -46.99 2.47
CA ALA A 694 22.37 -45.57 2.80
C ALA A 694 20.97 -44.93 2.87
N ARG A 695 20.03 -45.37 2.00
CA ARG A 695 18.62 -44.91 2.05
C ARG A 695 17.97 -45.27 3.38
N ARG A 696 18.08 -46.53 3.81
CA ARG A 696 17.54 -47.03 5.08
C ARG A 696 18.19 -46.34 6.28
N TRP A 697 19.49 -46.13 6.24
CA TRP A 697 20.22 -45.41 7.26
C TRP A 697 19.71 -43.98 7.44
N LEU A 698 19.55 -43.24 6.31
CA LEU A 698 18.99 -41.90 6.31
C LEU A 698 17.55 -41.89 6.84
N ALA A 699 16.72 -42.84 6.40
CA ALA A 699 15.33 -42.95 6.82
C ALA A 699 15.23 -43.19 8.35
N GLY A 700 16.11 -44.05 8.91
CA GLY A 700 16.13 -44.35 10.33
C GLY A 700 16.60 -43.19 11.21
N ARG A 701 17.62 -42.42 10.75
CA ARG A 701 18.17 -41.29 11.52
C ARG A 701 17.48 -39.96 11.22
N GLY A 702 16.96 -39.77 10.00
CA GLY A 702 16.29 -38.54 9.57
C GLY A 702 14.83 -38.41 10.00
N TYR A 703 14.28 -39.47 10.61
CA TYR A 703 12.92 -39.44 11.14
C TYR A 703 12.93 -39.45 12.67
N ASP A 704 12.21 -38.51 13.26
CA ASP A 704 11.96 -38.42 14.70
C ASP A 704 10.45 -38.51 14.98
N ARG A 705 10.06 -39.22 16.03
CA ARG A 705 8.64 -39.40 16.36
C ARG A 705 7.93 -38.12 16.75
N GLN A 706 8.65 -37.13 17.27
CA GLN A 706 8.10 -35.83 17.67
C GLN A 706 8.19 -34.81 16.56
N PHE A 707 9.27 -34.81 15.74
CA PHE A 707 9.59 -33.84 14.74
C PHE A 707 9.30 -34.33 13.30
N GLY A 708 8.89 -35.57 13.12
CA GLY A 708 8.59 -36.18 11.83
C GLY A 708 9.81 -36.22 10.92
N ALA A 709 9.63 -35.89 9.65
CA ALA A 709 10.71 -35.85 8.65
C ALA A 709 11.46 -34.48 8.61
N ARG A 710 11.17 -33.53 9.51
CA ARG A 710 11.91 -32.24 9.58
C ARG A 710 13.42 -32.37 9.70
N PRO A 711 13.96 -33.30 10.53
CA PRO A 711 15.40 -33.48 10.67
C PRO A 711 16.08 -33.98 9.38
N MET A 712 15.35 -34.59 8.45
CA MET A 712 15.90 -35.21 7.23
C MET A 712 16.67 -34.22 6.38
N ALA A 713 16.11 -33.03 6.13
CA ALA A 713 16.77 -31.99 5.34
C ALA A 713 18.12 -31.57 5.96
N ARG A 714 18.15 -31.44 7.29
CA ARG A 714 19.37 -31.10 8.02
C ARG A 714 20.37 -32.24 8.01
N LEU A 715 19.92 -33.49 8.15
CA LEU A 715 20.77 -34.65 8.07
C LEU A 715 21.43 -34.78 6.69
N ILE A 716 20.67 -34.59 5.60
CA ILE A 716 21.23 -34.61 4.24
C ILE A 716 22.20 -33.43 4.04
N GLN A 717 21.92 -32.29 4.65
CA GLN A 717 22.84 -31.15 4.58
C GLN A 717 24.17 -31.44 5.29
N THR A 718 24.15 -31.96 6.48
CA THR A 718 25.35 -32.22 7.28
C THR A 718 26.13 -33.41 6.77
N GLU A 719 25.43 -34.51 6.46
CA GLU A 719 26.09 -35.80 6.15
C GLU A 719 26.44 -35.94 4.65
N ILE A 720 25.64 -35.34 3.73
CA ILE A 720 25.89 -35.50 2.29
C ILE A 720 26.39 -34.22 1.67
N LYS A 721 25.63 -33.12 1.80
CA LYS A 721 25.97 -31.87 1.07
C LYS A 721 27.33 -31.32 1.50
N ALA A 722 27.68 -31.40 2.78
CA ALA A 722 28.97 -30.90 3.28
C ALA A 722 30.15 -31.63 2.61
N HIS A 723 30.10 -32.97 2.54
CA HIS A 723 31.16 -33.77 1.91
C HIS A 723 31.25 -33.59 0.41
N VAL A 724 30.08 -33.51 -0.26
CA VAL A 724 30.02 -33.24 -1.71
C VAL A 724 30.52 -31.84 -2.05
N ALA A 725 30.22 -30.83 -1.22
CA ALA A 725 30.68 -29.48 -1.44
C ALA A 725 32.21 -29.34 -1.34
N GLU A 726 32.84 -30.05 -0.40
CA GLU A 726 34.29 -30.07 -0.25
C GLU A 726 34.98 -30.66 -1.48
N GLU A 727 34.43 -31.77 -2.04
CA GLU A 727 34.94 -32.42 -3.21
C GLU A 727 34.70 -31.60 -4.51
N ILE A 728 33.62 -30.84 -4.59
CA ILE A 728 33.38 -29.92 -5.72
C ILE A 728 34.35 -28.74 -5.68
N LEU A 729 34.67 -28.23 -4.50
CA LEU A 729 35.52 -27.04 -4.35
C LEU A 729 37.01 -27.38 -4.46
N PHE A 730 37.41 -28.47 -3.82
CA PHE A 730 38.84 -28.77 -3.61
C PHE A 730 39.26 -30.19 -4.03
N GLY A 731 38.30 -31.05 -4.39
CA GLY A 731 38.56 -32.47 -4.65
C GLY A 731 38.34 -32.91 -6.11
N LYS A 732 37.90 -34.16 -6.26
CA LYS A 732 37.77 -34.88 -7.54
C LYS A 732 36.59 -34.41 -8.42
N LEU A 733 35.64 -33.63 -7.87
CA LEU A 733 34.42 -33.22 -8.54
C LEU A 733 34.48 -31.79 -9.14
N GLN A 734 35.65 -31.18 -9.23
CA GLN A 734 35.80 -29.80 -9.75
C GLN A 734 35.33 -29.66 -11.21
N THR A 735 35.50 -30.69 -12.01
CA THR A 735 35.07 -30.74 -13.43
C THR A 735 33.76 -31.49 -13.64
N GLY A 736 33.10 -31.90 -12.55
CA GLY A 736 31.92 -32.77 -12.53
C GLY A 736 32.29 -34.24 -12.27
N GLY A 737 31.29 -35.10 -12.15
CA GLY A 737 31.50 -36.53 -11.86
C GLY A 737 30.31 -37.19 -11.21
N MET A 738 30.54 -38.35 -10.60
CA MET A 738 29.52 -39.14 -9.89
C MET A 738 29.88 -39.36 -8.43
N VAL A 739 28.90 -39.22 -7.57
CA VAL A 739 29.02 -39.54 -6.13
C VAL A 739 28.13 -40.73 -5.80
N SER A 740 28.72 -41.83 -5.35
CA SER A 740 28.00 -42.98 -4.84
C SER A 740 28.04 -42.94 -3.30
N VAL A 741 26.88 -42.85 -2.67
CA VAL A 741 26.74 -42.84 -1.21
C VAL A 741 26.31 -44.23 -0.75
N GLY A 742 27.16 -44.91 0.05
CA GLY A 742 26.94 -46.19 0.63
C GLY A 742 26.78 -46.14 2.13
N GLU A 743 26.57 -47.30 2.76
CA GLU A 743 26.55 -47.45 4.24
C GLU A 743 27.42 -48.66 4.61
N GLU A 744 28.36 -48.46 5.51
CA GLU A 744 29.20 -49.51 6.09
C GLU A 744 29.35 -49.24 7.62
N GLU A 745 29.16 -50.27 8.40
CA GLU A 745 29.30 -50.21 9.88
C GLU A 745 28.47 -49.09 10.56
N GLY A 746 27.30 -48.78 10.04
CA GLY A 746 26.43 -47.73 10.59
C GLY A 746 26.86 -46.29 10.31
N LYS A 747 27.76 -46.08 9.31
CA LYS A 747 28.19 -44.75 8.81
C LYS A 747 28.03 -44.67 7.32
N LEU A 748 27.81 -43.42 6.81
CA LEU A 748 27.81 -43.21 5.38
C LEU A 748 29.23 -43.25 4.81
N THR A 749 29.39 -43.94 3.69
CA THR A 749 30.63 -44.03 2.90
C THR A 749 30.42 -43.35 1.58
N PHE A 750 31.47 -42.65 1.04
CA PHE A 750 31.42 -41.87 -0.17
C PHE A 750 32.47 -42.39 -1.16
N ARG A 751 32.03 -42.59 -2.39
CA ARG A 751 32.94 -42.86 -3.53
C ARG A 751 32.76 -41.74 -4.53
N PHE A 752 33.85 -41.06 -4.89
CA PHE A 752 33.88 -39.96 -5.77
C PHE A 752 34.62 -40.34 -7.05
N GLU A 753 33.92 -40.30 -8.18
CA GLU A 753 34.45 -40.55 -9.52
C GLU A 753 34.39 -39.21 -10.29
N GLY A 754 35.56 -38.58 -10.48
CA GLY A 754 35.68 -37.36 -11.28
C GLY A 754 35.50 -37.66 -12.79
N ARG A 755 35.00 -36.68 -13.53
CA ARG A 755 35.01 -36.73 -14.99
C ARG A 755 36.43 -36.41 -15.46
N GLU A 756 37.08 -37.35 -16.19
CA GLU A 756 38.37 -37.10 -16.84
C GLU A 756 38.27 -36.00 -17.91
#